data_97f23b1e6777c0d142e71577bbb772d2
#
_entry.id   97f23b1e6777c0d142e71577bbb772d2
#
_cell.length_a   1.000
_cell.length_b   1.000
_cell.length_c   1.000
_cell.angle_alpha   90.00
_cell.angle_beta   90.00
_cell.angle_gamma   90.00
#
_symmetry.space_group_name_H-M   'P 1'
#
loop_
_entity.id
_entity.type
_entity.pdbx_description
1 polymer ?
#
loop_
_entity_poly.entity_id
_entity_poly.type
_entity_poly.pdbx_seq_one_letter_code
_entity_poly.pdbx_strand_id
1 'polypeptide(L)'
;MKAELAASAGAAPGRFCGSVHRAKTNIFFLLLFLPGFFLLFLIVSVTTVNAQDAKAKCPPAARIEDVTETIQGTVVRDPYRWLEEQDSAETRAWIEAENACTQAALGKLAGQEAIAKRLGELIKVDTIGLPIERGGRYFYAKRAANQDLFVLYMRRGAKGAEEVLVDPAKLSADHSSSVNFEGVSEDGKLVAYGVRKGGEDEVSLHFLDTDTGNERKDVLPRARYISSPTFRKDKSGFYYSKQVEEGPRAYFHAMGTDSKNDTKIFGDGYTPDKIVAVDVSEDERYLLFQVFYGSACDRSEVYFQDLKIGGPITPVVNTLDGCFQGAIAGDTLYLQTNWKAPKWRMVAVPLRTPSQEHWKEIIPEGESRMEVFRLADGKIVAQYSHNAASELKIFQADGTPAGGIALPQLGTVAGIVGRWKTNEAFFSFQSFAIPATVYRYDLSARALETWAKPAVPIDASAFELKQVWYESKDKTRVPMFLFYKKGLQLDGTNPALMTAYGGFDVSETPMFRDDAVLWVEHGGVFALPSLRGGGEFGEEWHRAGMLEKKQNVFDDFYAAAEWLIANHYTRADKLAITGRSNGGLLMGAAMTQRPELFGAILCGYPLLDMVRYQNFFVAKYWVPEYGTAEEASQFPALYAYSPYHHVVAGTKYPAVLFLTGDSDTRVAPLHARKMAAAVQAAQGGEKPILLLYDTKLGHSEGRPVSKIIEEDTQVLGFLMWQVGVKGF
;
A
#
# COMPACT_ATOMS: atom_id res chain seq x y z
N MET A 1 -7.06 8.85 -6.44
CA MET A 1 -6.93 9.64 -5.19
C MET A 1 -7.10 8.80 -3.92
N LYS A 2 -8.16 7.97 -3.75
CA LYS A 2 -8.24 7.05 -2.58
C LYS A 2 -7.12 6.01 -2.54
N ALA A 3 -6.75 5.40 -3.65
CA ALA A 3 -5.61 4.49 -3.73
C ALA A 3 -4.26 5.19 -3.51
N GLU A 4 -4.13 6.42 -4.02
CA GLU A 4 -2.94 7.26 -3.80
C GLU A 4 -2.86 7.80 -2.36
N LEU A 5 -3.99 8.19 -1.76
CA LEU A 5 -4.05 8.62 -0.35
C LEU A 5 -3.75 7.47 0.61
N ALA A 6 -4.23 6.25 0.32
CA ALA A 6 -3.85 5.07 1.08
C ALA A 6 -2.34 4.74 0.95
N ALA A 7 -1.73 5.12 -0.18
CA ALA A 7 -0.30 4.98 -0.40
C ALA A 7 0.54 6.10 0.23
N SER A 8 -0.01 7.30 0.43
CA SER A 8 0.73 8.48 0.91
C SER A 8 0.58 8.76 2.41
N ALA A 9 -0.37 8.11 3.10
CA ALA A 9 -0.63 8.38 4.50
C ALA A 9 0.28 7.58 5.44
N GLY A 10 1.35 8.14 5.87
CA GLY A 10 2.12 7.60 6.96
C GLY A 10 3.57 8.03 7.09
N ALA A 11 4.00 8.79 8.09
CA ALA A 11 5.15 8.71 9.00
C ALA A 11 5.33 9.94 9.88
N ALA A 12 5.66 9.74 11.12
CA ALA A 12 6.07 10.76 12.06
C ALA A 12 7.55 10.61 12.45
N PRO A 13 8.19 11.68 12.99
CA PRO A 13 9.65 11.80 13.02
C PRO A 13 10.29 11.22 14.29
N GLY A 14 11.45 10.60 14.09
CA GLY A 14 12.39 10.28 15.16
C GLY A 14 13.27 11.49 15.51
N ARG A 15 13.42 11.76 16.79
CA ARG A 15 14.32 12.82 17.31
C ARG A 15 15.77 12.47 17.05
N PHE A 16 16.49 13.40 16.44
CA PHE A 16 17.96 13.42 16.47
C PHE A 16 18.44 14.35 17.57
N CYS A 17 19.29 13.83 18.45
CA CYS A 17 20.21 14.62 19.22
C CYS A 17 21.61 14.28 18.75
N GLY A 18 22.23 15.22 18.04
CA GLY A 18 23.60 15.08 17.56
C GLY A 18 24.59 15.66 18.53
N SER A 19 25.75 15.07 18.62
CA SER A 19 26.96 15.83 18.93
C SER A 19 28.15 15.24 18.17
N VAL A 20 28.68 16.09 17.31
CA VAL A 20 29.91 15.90 16.55
C VAL A 20 31.10 16.13 17.48
N HIS A 21 32.06 15.22 17.57
CA HIS A 21 33.43 15.62 17.85
C HIS A 21 34.38 14.86 16.94
N ARG A 22 35.04 15.61 16.06
CA ARG A 22 36.21 15.20 15.32
C ARG A 22 37.43 15.25 16.25
N ALA A 23 38.23 14.23 16.25
CA ALA A 23 39.64 14.35 16.56
C ALA A 23 40.48 13.57 15.55
N LYS A 24 41.28 14.30 14.80
CA LYS A 24 42.38 13.79 13.99
C LYS A 24 43.54 13.48 14.92
N THR A 25 44.25 12.38 14.72
CA THR A 25 45.66 12.30 15.08
C THR A 25 46.43 11.40 14.13
N ASN A 26 47.59 11.93 13.75
CA ASN A 26 48.50 11.46 12.74
C ASN A 26 49.33 10.27 13.21
N ILE A 27 49.71 9.46 12.22
CA ILE A 27 50.70 8.39 12.30
C ILE A 27 52.11 9.02 12.19
N PHE A 28 53.06 8.58 13.04
CA PHE A 28 54.47 8.68 12.79
C PHE A 28 55.19 7.36 13.07
N PHE A 29 55.88 6.86 12.08
CA PHE A 29 56.81 5.72 12.12
C PHE A 29 58.08 6.11 12.86
N LEU A 30 58.61 5.20 13.67
CA LEU A 30 60.08 5.08 13.84
C LEU A 30 60.46 3.65 14.19
N LEU A 31 61.32 3.09 13.34
CA LEU A 31 62.12 1.87 13.58
C LEU A 31 63.27 2.17 14.52
N LEU A 32 63.70 1.21 15.37
CA LEU A 32 65.11 0.76 15.50
C LEU A 32 65.36 -0.23 16.64
N PHE A 33 65.95 -1.37 16.23
CA PHE A 33 67.01 -2.24 16.89
C PHE A 33 66.77 -3.05 18.19
N LEU A 34 66.95 -4.36 18.02
CA LEU A 34 67.32 -5.50 18.92
C LEU A 34 68.65 -5.30 19.70
N PRO A 35 69.13 -6.20 20.62
CA PRO A 35 68.63 -7.54 21.01
C PRO A 35 68.76 -7.85 22.53
N GLY A 36 68.28 -9.03 22.94
CA GLY A 36 68.78 -9.66 24.19
C GLY A 36 67.89 -10.69 24.86
N PHE A 37 68.17 -11.95 24.65
CA PHE A 37 67.90 -13.17 25.40
C PHE A 37 67.22 -13.05 26.79
N PHE A 38 66.10 -13.78 27.00
CA PHE A 38 65.96 -14.77 28.07
C PHE A 38 64.83 -15.72 27.84
N LEU A 39 65.13 -17.01 27.74
CA LEU A 39 64.18 -18.12 27.60
C LEU A 39 63.44 -18.35 28.93
N LEU A 40 62.16 -18.20 29.01
CA LEU A 40 61.31 -18.76 30.08
C LEU A 40 60.20 -19.57 29.46
N PHE A 41 60.29 -20.89 29.53
CA PHE A 41 59.23 -21.80 29.13
C PHE A 41 58.03 -21.65 30.09
N LEU A 42 56.97 -20.96 29.65
CA LEU A 42 55.64 -21.05 30.26
C LEU A 42 54.86 -22.03 29.42
N ILE A 43 54.61 -23.22 29.94
CA ILE A 43 53.65 -24.17 29.39
C ILE A 43 52.25 -23.56 29.59
N VAL A 44 51.73 -22.86 28.55
CA VAL A 44 50.32 -22.49 28.48
C VAL A 44 49.61 -23.74 27.98
N SER A 45 48.93 -24.44 28.87
CA SER A 45 47.95 -25.46 28.51
C SER A 45 46.83 -24.76 27.73
N VAL A 46 46.89 -24.82 26.41
CA VAL A 46 45.79 -24.47 25.55
C VAL A 46 44.70 -25.55 25.74
N THR A 47 43.80 -25.32 26.68
CA THR A 47 42.53 -26.02 26.65
C THR A 47 41.80 -25.59 25.37
N THR A 48 41.88 -26.41 24.35
CA THR A 48 40.95 -26.36 23.23
C THR A 48 39.57 -26.57 23.81
N VAL A 49 38.85 -25.48 24.03
CA VAL A 49 37.40 -25.53 24.17
C VAL A 49 36.91 -26.01 22.81
N ASN A 50 36.62 -27.29 22.71
CA ASN A 50 35.77 -27.81 21.65
C ASN A 50 34.44 -27.05 21.77
N ALA A 51 34.31 -25.99 21.01
CA ALA A 51 32.99 -25.50 20.63
C ALA A 51 32.35 -26.64 19.80
N GLN A 52 31.76 -27.61 20.49
CA GLN A 52 30.77 -28.45 19.89
C GLN A 52 29.76 -27.46 19.27
N ASP A 53 29.61 -27.50 17.95
CA ASP A 53 28.51 -26.90 17.24
C ASP A 53 27.19 -27.38 17.87
N ALA A 54 26.79 -26.71 18.92
CA ALA A 54 25.40 -26.75 19.35
C ALA A 54 24.64 -26.18 18.14
N LYS A 55 24.07 -27.08 17.30
CA LYS A 55 23.12 -26.64 16.24
C LYS A 55 22.19 -25.65 16.89
N ALA A 56 22.30 -24.39 16.52
CA ALA A 56 21.44 -23.34 17.03
C ALA A 56 20.01 -23.84 16.90
N LYS A 57 19.26 -23.82 18.00
CA LYS A 57 17.86 -24.28 17.99
C LYS A 57 17.08 -23.37 17.06
N CYS A 58 16.43 -23.95 16.07
CA CYS A 58 15.57 -23.23 15.14
C CYS A 58 14.09 -23.53 15.43
N PRO A 59 13.26 -22.50 15.61
CA PRO A 59 13.59 -21.07 15.73
C PRO A 59 14.34 -20.74 17.03
N PRO A 60 15.06 -19.60 17.10
CA PRO A 60 15.73 -19.17 18.31
C PRO A 60 14.69 -18.83 19.40
N ALA A 61 14.97 -19.21 20.65
CA ALA A 61 14.08 -18.85 21.74
C ALA A 61 14.15 -17.34 22.03
N ALA A 62 13.02 -16.65 21.99
CA ALA A 62 12.93 -15.28 22.45
C ALA A 62 12.85 -15.20 23.97
N ARG A 63 13.49 -14.20 24.57
CA ARG A 63 13.41 -13.94 26.01
C ARG A 63 12.00 -13.45 26.37
N ILE A 64 11.47 -13.95 27.48
CA ILE A 64 10.20 -13.54 28.03
C ILE A 64 10.44 -12.53 29.15
N GLU A 65 9.74 -11.40 29.08
CA GLU A 65 9.68 -10.39 30.13
C GLU A 65 8.31 -10.40 30.82
N ASP A 66 8.28 -10.13 32.13
CA ASP A 66 7.01 -9.98 32.86
C ASP A 66 6.56 -8.51 32.81
N VAL A 67 6.29 -8.04 31.58
CA VAL A 67 5.75 -6.69 31.37
C VAL A 67 4.23 -6.75 31.39
N THR A 68 3.64 -5.97 32.30
CA THR A 68 2.18 -5.85 32.44
C THR A 68 1.80 -4.38 32.57
N GLU A 69 0.70 -4.01 31.96
CA GLU A 69 0.10 -2.67 32.07
C GLU A 69 -1.40 -2.82 32.39
N THR A 70 -1.93 -1.90 33.18
CA THR A 70 -3.39 -1.85 33.40
C THR A 70 -3.98 -0.79 32.50
N ILE A 71 -4.73 -1.20 31.48
CA ILE A 71 -5.36 -0.32 30.50
C ILE A 71 -6.87 -0.47 30.64
N GLN A 72 -7.57 0.63 30.90
CA GLN A 72 -9.02 0.66 31.12
C GLN A 72 -9.49 -0.40 32.15
N GLY A 73 -8.69 -0.61 33.23
CA GLY A 73 -8.98 -1.59 34.28
C GLY A 73 -8.63 -3.05 33.92
N THR A 74 -8.17 -3.34 32.72
CA THR A 74 -7.75 -4.68 32.28
C THR A 74 -6.23 -4.81 32.36
N VAL A 75 -5.75 -5.92 32.96
CA VAL A 75 -4.31 -6.25 32.97
C VAL A 75 -3.93 -6.81 31.60
N VAL A 76 -3.10 -6.09 30.89
CA VAL A 76 -2.57 -6.47 29.56
C VAL A 76 -1.11 -6.91 29.71
N ARG A 77 -0.78 -8.09 29.20
CA ARG A 77 0.59 -8.64 29.22
C ARG A 77 1.29 -8.40 27.88
N ASP A 78 2.58 -8.06 27.96
CA ASP A 78 3.42 -7.84 26.79
C ASP A 78 4.80 -8.49 26.97
N PRO A 79 4.87 -9.82 26.89
CA PRO A 79 6.07 -10.57 27.24
C PRO A 79 7.26 -10.37 26.29
N TYR A 80 7.03 -9.76 25.14
CA TYR A 80 8.04 -9.51 24.12
C TYR A 80 8.21 -8.01 23.81
N ARG A 81 7.94 -7.14 24.78
CA ARG A 81 8.08 -5.68 24.67
C ARG A 81 9.46 -5.25 24.17
N TRP A 82 10.51 -5.93 24.59
CA TRP A 82 11.88 -5.62 24.19
C TRP A 82 12.11 -5.71 22.67
N LEU A 83 11.31 -6.48 21.93
CA LEU A 83 11.35 -6.55 20.46
C LEU A 83 10.81 -5.29 19.78
N GLU A 84 10.28 -4.31 20.51
CA GLU A 84 9.93 -2.99 19.98
C GLU A 84 11.19 -2.17 19.66
N GLU A 85 12.27 -2.38 20.40
CA GLU A 85 13.56 -1.66 20.23
C GLU A 85 14.34 -2.24 19.04
N GLN A 86 13.99 -1.78 17.83
CA GLN A 86 14.50 -2.33 16.57
C GLN A 86 16.03 -2.34 16.49
N ASP A 87 16.71 -1.29 16.97
CA ASP A 87 18.15 -1.09 16.82
C ASP A 87 18.97 -1.60 18.02
N SER A 88 18.32 -2.21 19.02
CA SER A 88 19.05 -2.82 20.12
C SER A 88 19.86 -4.02 19.64
N ALA A 89 21.05 -4.23 20.22
CA ALA A 89 21.92 -5.36 19.84
C ALA A 89 21.23 -6.72 20.03
N GLU A 90 20.37 -6.84 21.06
CA GLU A 90 19.61 -8.07 21.34
C GLU A 90 18.58 -8.35 20.25
N THR A 91 17.78 -7.35 19.87
CA THR A 91 16.79 -7.48 18.80
C THR A 91 17.47 -7.80 17.47
N ARG A 92 18.58 -7.14 17.14
CA ARG A 92 19.31 -7.43 15.90
C ARG A 92 19.85 -8.85 15.87
N ALA A 93 20.46 -9.33 16.95
CA ALA A 93 20.95 -10.71 17.03
C ALA A 93 19.81 -11.73 16.90
N TRP A 94 18.64 -11.45 17.48
CA TRP A 94 17.46 -12.30 17.35
C TRP A 94 16.93 -12.32 15.91
N ILE A 95 16.84 -11.15 15.24
CA ILE A 95 16.45 -11.05 13.82
C ILE A 95 17.39 -11.87 12.92
N GLU A 96 18.70 -11.74 13.13
CA GLU A 96 19.69 -12.51 12.36
C GLU A 96 19.53 -14.02 12.55
N ALA A 97 19.28 -14.48 13.78
CA ALA A 97 19.04 -15.88 14.08
C ALA A 97 17.73 -16.39 13.46
N GLU A 98 16.65 -15.62 13.50
CA GLU A 98 15.38 -15.92 12.84
C GLU A 98 15.56 -16.05 11.33
N ASN A 99 16.23 -15.08 10.70
CA ASN A 99 16.52 -15.12 9.28
C ASN A 99 17.35 -16.35 8.89
N ALA A 100 18.38 -16.69 9.67
CA ALA A 100 19.19 -17.88 9.41
C ALA A 100 18.35 -19.17 9.46
N CYS A 101 17.43 -19.28 10.43
CA CYS A 101 16.50 -20.40 10.53
C CYS A 101 15.52 -20.45 9.38
N THR A 102 14.93 -19.33 9.01
CA THR A 102 13.98 -19.21 7.90
C THR A 102 14.65 -19.59 6.58
N GLN A 103 15.86 -19.05 6.31
CA GLN A 103 16.61 -19.39 5.10
C GLN A 103 17.02 -20.88 5.07
N ALA A 104 17.39 -21.46 6.21
CA ALA A 104 17.70 -22.89 6.29
C ALA A 104 16.49 -23.79 6.01
N ALA A 105 15.29 -23.33 6.36
CA ALA A 105 14.04 -24.03 6.06
C ALA A 105 13.61 -23.85 4.59
N LEU A 106 13.56 -22.60 4.11
CA LEU A 106 13.09 -22.26 2.77
C LEU A 106 14.09 -22.66 1.69
N GLY A 107 15.40 -22.48 1.89
CA GLY A 107 16.45 -22.79 0.92
C GLY A 107 16.57 -24.28 0.54
N LYS A 108 15.87 -25.18 1.24
CA LYS A 108 15.81 -26.61 0.95
C LYS A 108 14.57 -27.01 0.15
N LEU A 109 13.66 -26.08 -0.11
CA LEU A 109 12.42 -26.39 -0.81
C LEU A 109 12.71 -26.70 -2.28
N ALA A 110 12.23 -27.85 -2.73
CA ALA A 110 12.27 -28.22 -4.14
C ALA A 110 11.38 -27.27 -4.96
N GLY A 111 11.71 -27.06 -6.23
CA GLY A 111 10.87 -26.30 -7.15
C GLY A 111 11.00 -24.78 -7.12
N GLN A 112 11.80 -24.20 -6.21
CA GLN A 112 11.98 -22.74 -6.15
C GLN A 112 12.48 -22.13 -7.48
N GLU A 113 13.37 -22.82 -8.19
CA GLU A 113 13.84 -22.35 -9.50
C GLU A 113 12.71 -22.28 -10.52
N ALA A 114 11.78 -23.25 -10.50
CA ALA A 114 10.63 -23.25 -11.40
C ALA A 114 9.65 -22.12 -11.07
N ILE A 115 9.39 -21.89 -9.78
CA ILE A 115 8.57 -20.76 -9.28
C ILE A 115 9.23 -19.43 -9.71
N ALA A 116 10.51 -19.22 -9.39
CA ALA A 116 11.25 -18.00 -9.73
C ALA A 116 11.27 -17.74 -11.24
N LYS A 117 11.49 -18.79 -12.04
CA LYS A 117 11.44 -18.70 -13.50
C LYS A 117 10.06 -18.26 -13.98
N ARG A 118 8.99 -18.89 -13.48
CA ARG A 118 7.63 -18.57 -13.91
C ARG A 118 7.20 -17.17 -13.47
N LEU A 119 7.50 -16.78 -12.23
CA LEU A 119 7.32 -15.40 -11.76
C LEU A 119 8.09 -14.42 -12.64
N GLY A 120 9.33 -14.75 -13.00
CA GLY A 120 10.11 -13.93 -13.91
C GLY A 120 9.44 -13.76 -15.29
N GLU A 121 8.83 -14.80 -15.84
CA GLU A 121 8.07 -14.72 -17.10
C GLU A 121 6.80 -13.85 -16.98
N LEU A 122 6.14 -13.87 -15.81
CA LEU A 122 4.92 -13.08 -15.56
C LEU A 122 5.21 -11.62 -15.26
N ILE A 123 6.29 -11.33 -14.52
CA ILE A 123 6.60 -9.99 -13.98
C ILE A 123 7.58 -9.21 -14.88
N LYS A 124 8.60 -9.88 -15.47
CA LYS A 124 9.61 -9.24 -16.32
C LYS A 124 9.09 -9.03 -17.74
N VAL A 125 8.09 -8.16 -17.84
CA VAL A 125 7.48 -7.72 -19.11
C VAL A 125 7.49 -6.20 -19.17
N ASP A 126 7.43 -5.65 -20.38
CA ASP A 126 7.29 -4.20 -20.54
C ASP A 126 6.01 -3.72 -19.89
N THR A 127 6.14 -2.86 -18.90
CA THR A 127 5.02 -2.30 -18.12
C THR A 127 5.05 -0.78 -18.25
N ILE A 128 3.88 -0.18 -18.55
CA ILE A 128 3.73 1.27 -18.72
C ILE A 128 2.60 1.74 -17.80
N GLY A 129 2.87 2.77 -17.01
CA GLY A 129 1.88 3.43 -16.17
C GLY A 129 0.96 4.38 -16.97
N LEU A 130 -0.06 4.90 -16.29
CA LEU A 130 -0.96 5.90 -16.87
C LEU A 130 -0.18 7.16 -17.29
N PRO A 131 -0.39 7.67 -18.50
CA PRO A 131 0.30 8.87 -18.94
C PRO A 131 -0.30 10.15 -18.34
N ILE A 132 0.55 11.11 -18.01
CA ILE A 132 0.19 12.48 -17.65
C ILE A 132 0.39 13.33 -18.91
N GLU A 133 -0.69 13.85 -19.50
CA GLU A 133 -0.57 14.78 -20.63
C GLU A 133 -0.42 16.21 -20.13
N ARG A 134 0.61 16.92 -20.65
CA ARG A 134 0.84 18.36 -20.41
C ARG A 134 1.50 18.98 -21.64
N GLY A 135 0.87 20.00 -22.20
CA GLY A 135 1.42 20.76 -23.31
C GLY A 135 1.75 19.94 -24.56
N GLY A 136 0.95 18.91 -24.86
CA GLY A 136 1.17 18.00 -25.98
C GLY A 136 2.28 16.97 -25.73
N ARG A 137 2.75 16.83 -24.51
CA ARG A 137 3.73 15.82 -24.05
C ARG A 137 3.07 14.83 -23.13
N TYR A 138 3.48 13.56 -23.22
CA TYR A 138 2.95 12.46 -22.43
C TYR A 138 4.06 11.92 -21.54
N PHE A 139 3.89 12.01 -20.23
CA PHE A 139 4.83 11.59 -19.20
C PHE A 139 4.33 10.31 -18.56
N TYR A 140 5.17 9.29 -18.45
CA TYR A 140 4.80 8.01 -17.85
C TYR A 140 6.01 7.28 -17.30
N ALA A 141 5.76 6.49 -16.26
CA ALA A 141 6.73 5.52 -15.79
C ALA A 141 6.65 4.27 -16.67
N LYS A 142 7.80 3.76 -17.10
CA LYS A 142 7.93 2.53 -17.88
C LYS A 142 9.03 1.68 -17.30
N ARG A 143 8.80 0.38 -17.24
CA ARG A 143 9.81 -0.61 -16.92
C ARG A 143 9.87 -1.60 -18.06
N ALA A 144 11.00 -1.66 -18.76
CA ALA A 144 11.25 -2.68 -19.77
C ALA A 144 11.49 -4.06 -19.10
N ALA A 145 11.26 -5.14 -19.84
CA ALA A 145 11.39 -6.52 -19.35
C ALA A 145 12.75 -6.83 -18.72
N ASN A 146 13.81 -6.16 -19.15
CA ASN A 146 15.18 -6.31 -18.63
C ASN A 146 15.56 -5.28 -17.56
N GLN A 147 14.62 -4.45 -17.10
CA GLN A 147 14.84 -3.45 -16.05
C GLN A 147 14.24 -3.90 -14.71
N ASP A 148 14.92 -3.55 -13.64
CA ASP A 148 14.48 -3.87 -12.27
C ASP A 148 13.55 -2.80 -11.69
N LEU A 149 13.68 -1.57 -12.15
CA LEU A 149 12.95 -0.40 -11.65
C LEU A 149 12.27 0.34 -12.78
N PHE A 150 11.24 1.10 -12.44
CA PHE A 150 10.60 2.02 -13.37
C PHE A 150 11.52 3.20 -13.68
N VAL A 151 11.60 3.53 -14.96
CA VAL A 151 12.30 4.69 -15.53
C VAL A 151 11.25 5.70 -15.96
N LEU A 152 11.50 6.98 -15.75
CA LEU A 152 10.59 8.05 -16.16
C LEU A 152 10.86 8.46 -17.60
N TYR A 153 9.81 8.41 -18.42
CA TYR A 153 9.84 8.72 -19.86
C TYR A 153 8.91 9.87 -20.21
N MET A 154 9.19 10.46 -21.36
CA MET A 154 8.33 11.42 -22.04
C MET A 154 8.21 11.06 -23.52
N ARG A 155 7.06 11.44 -24.14
CA ARG A 155 6.86 11.49 -25.60
C ARG A 155 6.36 12.87 -26.00
N ARG A 156 6.83 13.39 -27.12
CA ARG A 156 6.27 14.60 -27.73
C ARG A 156 5.16 14.18 -28.70
N GLY A 157 3.90 14.44 -28.32
CA GLY A 157 2.72 13.89 -28.99
C GLY A 157 2.48 12.40 -28.69
N ALA A 158 1.26 11.92 -28.90
CA ALA A 158 0.82 10.58 -28.55
C ALA A 158 1.62 9.44 -29.21
N LYS A 159 2.21 9.69 -30.38
CA LYS A 159 2.96 8.71 -31.19
C LYS A 159 4.45 9.07 -31.33
N GLY A 160 4.94 10.06 -30.58
CA GLY A 160 6.34 10.47 -30.60
C GLY A 160 7.30 9.41 -30.09
N ALA A 161 8.59 9.59 -30.37
CA ALA A 161 9.63 8.73 -29.80
C ALA A 161 9.69 8.88 -28.26
N GLU A 162 10.09 7.81 -27.60
CA GLU A 162 10.31 7.80 -26.15
C GLU A 162 11.62 8.50 -25.82
N GLU A 163 11.58 9.45 -24.92
CA GLU A 163 12.72 10.14 -24.35
C GLU A 163 12.85 9.76 -22.86
N VAL A 164 14.02 9.30 -22.44
CA VAL A 164 14.30 9.00 -21.01
C VAL A 164 14.50 10.31 -20.28
N LEU A 165 13.75 10.54 -19.21
CA LEU A 165 13.93 11.70 -18.34
C LEU A 165 14.79 11.35 -17.11
N VAL A 166 14.42 10.32 -16.35
CA VAL A 166 15.14 9.91 -15.14
C VAL A 166 15.25 8.39 -15.10
N ASP A 167 16.49 7.91 -15.02
CA ASP A 167 16.83 6.50 -14.88
C ASP A 167 17.37 6.24 -13.47
N PRO A 168 16.64 5.55 -12.59
CA PRO A 168 17.08 5.32 -11.21
C PRO A 168 18.34 4.45 -11.10
N ALA A 169 18.69 3.66 -12.12
CA ALA A 169 19.92 2.89 -12.13
C ALA A 169 21.18 3.78 -12.10
N LYS A 170 21.04 5.07 -12.48
CA LYS A 170 22.11 6.07 -12.38
C LYS A 170 22.20 6.70 -10.99
N LEU A 171 21.18 6.54 -10.14
CA LEU A 171 21.14 7.10 -8.78
C LEU A 171 21.75 6.16 -7.75
N SER A 172 21.56 4.85 -7.92
CA SER A 172 22.12 3.83 -7.01
C SER A 172 22.46 2.56 -7.78
N ALA A 173 23.72 2.10 -7.65
CA ALA A 173 24.20 0.92 -8.34
C ALA A 173 23.61 -0.40 -7.81
N ASP A 174 23.10 -0.38 -6.58
CA ASP A 174 22.45 -1.53 -5.91
C ASP A 174 20.93 -1.53 -6.10
N HIS A 175 20.40 -0.66 -6.96
CA HIS A 175 18.96 -0.48 -7.23
C HIS A 175 18.12 -0.17 -5.99
N SER A 176 18.74 0.35 -4.92
CA SER A 176 18.03 0.71 -3.69
C SER A 176 17.20 1.99 -3.79
N SER A 177 17.37 2.78 -4.85
CA SER A 177 16.61 4.01 -5.09
C SER A 177 15.65 3.84 -6.25
N SER A 178 14.41 4.25 -6.06
CA SER A 178 13.36 4.31 -7.10
C SER A 178 12.89 5.73 -7.33
N VAL A 179 12.25 5.97 -8.49
CA VAL A 179 11.76 7.30 -8.90
C VAL A 179 10.30 7.24 -9.32
N ASN A 180 9.58 8.32 -9.09
CA ASN A 180 8.21 8.49 -9.54
C ASN A 180 7.93 9.96 -9.93
N PHE A 181 6.94 10.18 -10.80
CA PHE A 181 6.46 11.53 -11.08
C PHE A 181 5.72 12.09 -9.87
N GLU A 182 6.08 13.33 -9.49
CA GLU A 182 5.40 14.05 -8.43
C GLU A 182 4.65 15.27 -8.96
N GLY A 183 5.01 15.79 -10.13
CA GLY A 183 4.31 16.89 -10.76
C GLY A 183 4.87 17.24 -12.13
N VAL A 184 4.01 17.80 -12.99
CA VAL A 184 4.40 18.27 -14.31
C VAL A 184 3.76 19.64 -14.55
N SER A 185 4.56 20.63 -14.97
CA SER A 185 4.07 21.97 -15.34
C SER A 185 3.10 21.91 -16.52
N GLU A 186 2.18 22.88 -16.61
CA GLU A 186 1.13 22.92 -17.62
C GLU A 186 1.65 22.89 -19.07
N ASP A 187 2.81 23.47 -19.31
CA ASP A 187 3.48 23.46 -20.62
C ASP A 187 4.35 22.21 -20.84
N GLY A 188 4.40 21.29 -19.87
CA GLY A 188 5.21 20.08 -19.92
C GLY A 188 6.72 20.31 -19.91
N LYS A 189 7.21 21.51 -19.54
CA LYS A 189 8.64 21.85 -19.61
C LYS A 189 9.40 21.67 -18.29
N LEU A 190 8.69 21.51 -17.18
CA LEU A 190 9.26 21.28 -15.87
C LEU A 190 8.58 20.08 -15.22
N VAL A 191 9.37 19.13 -14.73
CA VAL A 191 8.94 17.94 -14.03
C VAL A 191 9.48 17.98 -12.60
N ALA A 192 8.62 17.68 -11.63
CA ALA A 192 9.02 17.29 -10.29
C ALA A 192 8.98 15.76 -10.19
N TYR A 193 10.05 15.17 -9.69
CA TYR A 193 10.12 13.74 -9.44
C TYR A 193 10.62 13.44 -8.02
N GLY A 194 10.08 12.37 -7.44
CA GLY A 194 10.47 11.87 -6.14
C GLY A 194 11.56 10.82 -6.25
N VAL A 195 12.54 10.87 -5.34
CA VAL A 195 13.53 9.81 -5.15
C VAL A 195 13.25 9.15 -3.81
N ARG A 196 13.01 7.84 -3.83
CA ARG A 196 12.66 6.99 -2.68
C ARG A 196 13.74 5.95 -2.45
N LYS A 197 14.03 5.60 -1.20
CA LYS A 197 14.96 4.53 -0.82
C LYS A 197 14.22 3.35 -0.20
N GLY A 198 14.59 2.12 -0.57
CA GLY A 198 14.19 0.90 0.13
C GLY A 198 12.68 0.65 0.28
N GLY A 199 11.82 1.32 -0.49
CA GLY A 199 10.37 1.21 -0.32
C GLY A 199 9.81 1.98 0.90
N GLU A 200 10.53 2.98 1.40
CA GLU A 200 10.01 3.96 2.36
C GLU A 200 8.86 4.77 1.77
N ASP A 201 8.03 5.38 2.60
CA ASP A 201 6.97 6.29 2.11
C ASP A 201 7.49 7.70 1.79
N GLU A 202 8.59 8.09 2.42
CA GLU A 202 9.19 9.41 2.24
C GLU A 202 10.01 9.50 0.95
N VAL A 203 9.96 10.65 0.32
CA VAL A 203 10.74 10.97 -0.88
C VAL A 203 11.49 12.28 -0.71
N SER A 204 12.59 12.45 -1.44
CA SER A 204 13.16 13.78 -1.76
C SER A 204 12.66 14.22 -3.12
N LEU A 205 12.28 15.51 -3.26
CA LEU A 205 11.76 16.04 -4.51
C LEU A 205 12.88 16.74 -5.28
N HIS A 206 12.97 16.41 -6.57
CA HIS A 206 13.93 16.94 -7.54
C HIS A 206 13.18 17.51 -8.74
N PHE A 207 13.81 18.41 -9.47
CA PHE A 207 13.16 19.13 -10.57
C PHE A 207 14.02 19.08 -11.83
N LEU A 208 13.39 18.73 -12.96
CA LEU A 208 14.04 18.52 -14.25
C LEU A 208 13.40 19.40 -15.33
N ASP A 209 14.22 20.13 -16.07
CA ASP A 209 13.80 20.82 -17.30
C ASP A 209 13.76 19.79 -18.44
N THR A 210 12.59 19.60 -19.04
CA THR A 210 12.40 18.53 -20.04
C THR A 210 12.89 18.86 -21.43
N ASP A 211 13.16 20.15 -21.76
CA ASP A 211 13.71 20.55 -23.03
C ASP A 211 15.23 20.40 -23.06
N THR A 212 15.90 20.66 -21.95
CA THR A 212 17.36 20.60 -21.83
C THR A 212 17.89 19.33 -21.19
N GLY A 213 17.03 18.61 -20.44
CA GLY A 213 17.45 17.47 -19.63
C GLY A 213 18.26 17.85 -18.38
N ASN A 214 18.31 19.13 -18.02
CA ASN A 214 19.09 19.61 -16.88
C ASN A 214 18.24 19.62 -15.60
N GLU A 215 18.82 19.15 -14.50
CA GLU A 215 18.25 19.31 -13.18
C GLU A 215 18.32 20.78 -12.72
N ARG A 216 17.26 21.19 -12.01
CA ARG A 216 17.25 22.45 -11.28
C ARG A 216 18.03 22.29 -9.96
N LYS A 217 18.47 23.42 -9.40
CA LYS A 217 19.15 23.43 -8.10
C LYS A 217 18.20 23.23 -6.93
N ASP A 218 16.92 23.44 -7.14
CA ASP A 218 15.88 23.26 -6.13
C ASP A 218 15.78 21.79 -5.77
N VAL A 219 15.82 21.49 -4.47
CA VAL A 219 15.61 20.16 -3.91
C VAL A 219 14.83 20.30 -2.63
N LEU A 220 13.69 19.62 -2.52
CA LEU A 220 13.00 19.50 -1.24
C LEU A 220 13.51 18.25 -0.53
N PRO A 221 13.88 18.38 0.77
CA PRO A 221 14.47 17.27 1.51
C PRO A 221 13.46 16.12 1.71
N ARG A 222 13.99 14.94 2.02
CA ARG A 222 13.20 13.75 2.32
C ARG A 222 12.11 14.07 3.33
N ALA A 223 10.88 13.87 2.93
CA ALA A 223 9.69 14.03 3.75
C ALA A 223 8.55 13.22 3.17
N ARG A 224 7.47 13.12 3.93
CA ARG A 224 6.21 12.61 3.44
C ARG A 224 5.41 13.76 2.84
N TYR A 225 5.44 13.84 1.53
CA TYR A 225 4.63 14.77 0.76
C TYR A 225 3.24 14.15 0.54
N ILE A 226 2.20 14.94 0.78
CA ILE A 226 0.81 14.50 0.71
C ILE A 226 0.21 14.88 -0.64
N SER A 227 0.45 16.13 -1.07
CA SER A 227 0.10 16.60 -2.41
C SER A 227 1.31 16.67 -3.29
N SER A 228 1.15 16.18 -4.49
CA SER A 228 2.11 16.40 -5.57
C SER A 228 2.31 17.89 -5.82
N PRO A 229 3.55 18.35 -6.13
CA PRO A 229 3.81 19.73 -6.48
C PRO A 229 2.96 20.21 -7.65
N THR A 230 2.11 21.20 -7.42
CA THR A 230 1.29 21.84 -8.44
C THR A 230 1.90 23.18 -8.83
N PHE A 231 2.51 23.22 -10.02
CA PHE A 231 3.26 24.38 -10.49
C PHE A 231 2.36 25.56 -10.85
N ARG A 232 2.85 26.77 -10.60
CA ARG A 232 2.33 27.96 -11.26
C ARG A 232 2.68 27.92 -12.76
N LYS A 233 1.82 28.49 -13.60
CA LYS A 233 1.96 28.50 -15.06
C LYS A 233 3.24 29.17 -15.54
N ASP A 234 3.66 30.24 -14.84
CA ASP A 234 4.92 30.94 -15.08
C ASP A 234 6.14 30.16 -14.54
N LYS A 235 5.93 29.03 -13.86
CA LYS A 235 6.95 28.22 -13.20
C LYS A 235 7.80 28.99 -12.18
N SER A 236 7.28 30.10 -11.66
CA SER A 236 7.94 30.87 -10.58
C SER A 236 7.93 30.15 -9.25
N GLY A 237 7.07 29.14 -9.08
CA GLY A 237 6.93 28.33 -7.87
C GLY A 237 5.87 27.26 -8.02
N PHE A 238 5.61 26.57 -6.92
CA PHE A 238 4.59 25.51 -6.83
C PHE A 238 4.00 25.44 -5.42
N TYR A 239 2.81 24.87 -5.33
CA TYR A 239 2.13 24.54 -4.09
C TYR A 239 2.32 23.04 -3.79
N TYR A 240 2.49 22.72 -2.51
CA TYR A 240 2.62 21.33 -2.04
C TYR A 240 2.18 21.22 -0.58
N SER A 241 1.95 20.02 -0.11
CA SER A 241 1.74 19.77 1.31
C SER A 241 2.61 18.62 1.81
N LYS A 242 3.00 18.71 3.07
CA LYS A 242 3.78 17.67 3.75
C LYS A 242 3.36 17.52 5.20
N GLN A 243 3.62 16.36 5.75
CA GLN A 243 3.51 16.09 7.17
C GLN A 243 4.71 16.67 7.90
N VAL A 244 4.46 17.44 8.95
CA VAL A 244 5.45 17.91 9.92
C VAL A 244 5.05 17.44 11.32
N GLU A 245 5.90 17.65 12.34
CA GLU A 245 5.67 17.14 13.70
C GLU A 245 4.33 17.60 14.28
N GLU A 246 3.97 18.86 14.05
CA GLU A 246 2.73 19.47 14.57
C GLU A 246 1.48 19.09 13.74
N GLY A 247 1.66 18.40 12.62
CA GLY A 247 0.58 17.98 11.71
C GLY A 247 0.80 18.43 10.26
N PRO A 248 -0.17 18.17 9.37
CA PRO A 248 -0.03 18.47 7.94
C PRO A 248 -0.07 19.98 7.68
N ARG A 249 0.81 20.43 6.77
CA ARG A 249 0.89 21.85 6.36
C ARG A 249 1.02 21.95 4.84
N ALA A 250 0.33 22.94 4.26
CA ALA A 250 0.50 23.31 2.86
C ALA A 250 1.44 24.52 2.75
N TYR A 251 2.28 24.50 1.71
CA TYR A 251 3.32 25.48 1.47
C TYR A 251 3.29 25.98 0.01
N PHE A 252 3.86 27.16 -0.17
CA PHE A 252 4.29 27.65 -1.46
C PHE A 252 5.82 27.71 -1.48
N HIS A 253 6.43 27.04 -2.45
CA HIS A 253 7.87 27.11 -2.75
C HIS A 253 8.10 28.06 -3.93
N ALA A 254 8.96 29.05 -3.75
CA ALA A 254 9.44 29.91 -4.83
C ALA A 254 10.67 29.27 -5.47
N MET A 255 10.62 28.98 -6.79
CA MET A 255 11.72 28.35 -7.48
C MET A 255 13.00 29.19 -7.38
N GLY A 256 14.13 28.51 -7.14
CA GLY A 256 15.44 29.13 -6.94
C GLY A 256 15.72 29.53 -5.50
N THR A 257 14.86 29.19 -4.53
CA THR A 257 15.05 29.46 -3.10
C THR A 257 15.31 28.20 -2.29
N ASP A 258 15.81 28.35 -1.05
CA ASP A 258 15.92 27.22 -0.10
C ASP A 258 14.53 26.90 0.45
N SER A 259 14.14 25.63 0.45
CA SER A 259 12.84 25.15 0.97
C SER A 259 12.59 25.44 2.45
N LYS A 260 13.61 25.83 3.21
CA LYS A 260 13.46 26.35 4.59
C LYS A 260 12.74 27.69 4.63
N ASN A 261 12.74 28.43 3.53
CA ASN A 261 12.09 29.74 3.39
C ASN A 261 10.69 29.62 2.80
N ASP A 262 10.17 28.40 2.59
CA ASP A 262 8.86 28.18 2.00
C ASP A 262 7.75 28.82 2.83
N THR A 263 6.86 29.51 2.15
CA THR A 263 5.74 30.19 2.80
C THR A 263 4.66 29.17 3.14
N LYS A 264 4.40 28.99 4.45
CA LYS A 264 3.24 28.21 4.90
C LYS A 264 1.96 28.99 4.53
N ILE A 265 1.03 28.30 3.84
CA ILE A 265 -0.20 28.91 3.32
C ILE A 265 -1.46 28.36 3.99
N PHE A 266 -1.42 27.12 4.55
CA PHE A 266 -2.58 26.50 5.16
C PHE A 266 -2.17 25.40 6.15
N GLY A 267 -3.07 25.01 7.04
CA GLY A 267 -2.95 23.83 7.88
C GLY A 267 -2.70 24.12 9.36
N ASP A 268 -2.62 25.39 9.78
CA ASP A 268 -2.49 25.73 11.20
C ASP A 268 -3.65 25.17 12.02
N GLY A 269 -3.33 24.58 13.17
CA GLY A 269 -4.31 23.99 14.09
C GLY A 269 -4.67 22.53 13.79
N TYR A 270 -4.30 21.97 12.61
CA TYR A 270 -4.51 20.55 12.36
C TYR A 270 -3.42 19.70 13.02
N THR A 271 -3.86 18.66 13.71
CA THR A 271 -3.05 17.69 14.43
C THR A 271 -2.49 16.58 13.51
N PRO A 272 -1.49 15.81 13.95
CA PRO A 272 -0.83 14.79 13.14
C PRO A 272 -1.71 13.63 12.63
N ASP A 273 -2.93 13.50 13.11
CA ASP A 273 -3.92 12.52 12.66
C ASP A 273 -4.74 12.98 11.45
N LYS A 274 -4.50 14.21 10.96
CA LYS A 274 -5.15 14.76 9.77
C LYS A 274 -4.23 14.70 8.55
N ILE A 275 -4.85 14.78 7.38
CA ILE A 275 -4.17 14.80 6.08
C ILE A 275 -4.64 16.04 5.34
N VAL A 276 -3.73 16.91 4.89
CA VAL A 276 -4.03 18.11 4.11
C VAL A 276 -3.53 17.94 2.68
N ALA A 277 -4.45 18.00 1.73
CA ALA A 277 -4.11 18.07 0.30
C ALA A 277 -4.33 19.50 -0.23
N VAL A 278 -3.48 19.92 -1.15
CA VAL A 278 -3.61 21.18 -1.89
C VAL A 278 -3.50 20.92 -3.39
N ASP A 279 -4.37 21.56 -4.17
CA ASP A 279 -4.36 21.48 -5.62
C ASP A 279 -4.70 22.85 -6.23
N VAL A 280 -4.40 23.04 -7.52
CA VAL A 280 -4.66 24.24 -8.30
C VAL A 280 -5.59 23.91 -9.47
N SER A 281 -6.62 24.75 -9.69
CA SER A 281 -7.47 24.61 -10.87
C SER A 281 -6.67 24.76 -12.18
N GLU A 282 -7.08 24.08 -13.27
CA GLU A 282 -6.35 24.11 -14.57
C GLU A 282 -6.19 25.53 -15.18
N ASP A 283 -7.00 26.48 -14.76
CA ASP A 283 -6.91 27.89 -15.16
C ASP A 283 -6.07 28.73 -14.19
N GLU A 284 -5.53 28.10 -13.12
CA GLU A 284 -4.73 28.68 -12.03
C GLU A 284 -5.43 29.78 -11.25
N ARG A 285 -6.72 29.83 -11.32
CA ARG A 285 -7.48 30.83 -10.58
C ARG A 285 -7.71 30.45 -9.14
N TYR A 286 -7.88 29.18 -8.85
CA TYR A 286 -8.25 28.71 -7.51
C TYR A 286 -7.27 27.73 -6.94
N LEU A 287 -6.92 27.91 -5.64
CA LEU A 287 -6.39 26.85 -4.80
C LEU A 287 -7.55 26.11 -4.16
N LEU A 288 -7.47 24.79 -4.12
CA LEU A 288 -8.35 23.88 -3.40
C LEU A 288 -7.59 23.23 -2.27
N PHE A 289 -8.09 23.35 -1.03
CA PHE A 289 -7.56 22.63 0.13
C PHE A 289 -8.58 21.60 0.57
N GLN A 290 -8.13 20.39 0.82
CA GLN A 290 -8.95 19.30 1.33
C GLN A 290 -8.27 18.72 2.57
N VAL A 291 -9.01 18.64 3.67
CA VAL A 291 -8.51 18.09 4.94
C VAL A 291 -9.27 16.81 5.22
N PHE A 292 -8.56 15.69 5.29
CA PHE A 292 -9.13 14.38 5.55
C PHE A 292 -8.89 13.95 6.99
N TYR A 293 -9.92 13.41 7.61
CA TYR A 293 -9.90 12.83 8.94
C TYR A 293 -9.64 11.33 8.80
N GLY A 294 -8.41 10.92 9.12
CA GLY A 294 -7.96 9.55 8.88
C GLY A 294 -7.74 9.21 7.39
N SER A 295 -7.22 8.03 7.13
CA SER A 295 -6.90 7.56 5.78
C SER A 295 -8.11 7.00 5.00
N ALA A 296 -9.18 6.59 5.69
CA ALA A 296 -10.41 6.09 5.07
C ALA A 296 -11.36 7.21 4.61
N CYS A 297 -11.11 8.47 5.02
CA CYS A 297 -11.96 9.62 4.73
C CYS A 297 -13.38 9.49 5.30
N ASP A 298 -13.49 9.21 6.59
CA ASP A 298 -14.81 9.20 7.25
C ASP A 298 -15.45 10.58 7.26
N ARG A 299 -14.62 11.60 7.39
CA ARG A 299 -14.98 13.03 7.34
C ARG A 299 -13.91 13.79 6.58
N SER A 300 -14.31 14.88 5.91
CA SER A 300 -13.36 15.84 5.33
C SER A 300 -13.87 17.27 5.43
N GLU A 301 -12.94 18.19 5.26
CA GLU A 301 -13.22 19.61 5.10
C GLU A 301 -12.68 20.08 3.74
N VAL A 302 -13.35 21.06 3.14
CA VAL A 302 -13.01 21.60 1.82
C VAL A 302 -13.00 23.11 1.87
N TYR A 303 -11.89 23.71 1.41
CA TYR A 303 -11.70 25.16 1.34
C TYR A 303 -11.15 25.53 -0.03
N PHE A 304 -11.36 26.77 -0.43
CA PHE A 304 -10.73 27.31 -1.63
C PHE A 304 -10.23 28.74 -1.41
N GLN A 305 -9.32 29.16 -2.29
CA GLN A 305 -8.84 30.54 -2.36
C GLN A 305 -8.85 31.02 -3.81
N ASP A 306 -9.43 32.18 -4.10
CA ASP A 306 -9.32 32.81 -5.42
C ASP A 306 -8.00 33.59 -5.52
N LEU A 307 -7.04 33.02 -6.25
CA LEU A 307 -5.70 33.58 -6.43
C LEU A 307 -5.70 34.88 -7.27
N LYS A 308 -6.72 35.08 -8.11
CA LYS A 308 -6.81 36.26 -8.98
C LYS A 308 -7.09 37.53 -8.19
N ILE A 309 -7.90 37.41 -7.15
CA ILE A 309 -8.24 38.56 -6.30
C ILE A 309 -7.45 38.62 -5.01
N GLY A 310 -6.63 37.59 -4.72
CA GLY A 310 -5.88 37.50 -3.48
C GLY A 310 -6.77 37.43 -2.23
N GLY A 311 -7.95 36.82 -2.37
CA GLY A 311 -8.96 36.72 -1.31
C GLY A 311 -8.57 35.78 -0.16
N PRO A 312 -9.36 35.77 0.91
CA PRO A 312 -9.14 34.84 2.03
C PRO A 312 -9.42 33.40 1.61
N ILE A 313 -8.88 32.44 2.37
CA ILE A 313 -9.27 31.04 2.26
C ILE A 313 -10.70 30.88 2.77
N THR A 314 -11.60 30.44 1.90
CA THR A 314 -13.03 30.37 2.13
C THR A 314 -13.48 28.94 2.35
N PRO A 315 -14.15 28.60 3.46
CA PRO A 315 -14.72 27.28 3.68
C PRO A 315 -15.87 26.99 2.73
N VAL A 316 -15.91 25.77 2.18
CA VAL A 316 -17.07 25.20 1.48
C VAL A 316 -17.73 24.14 2.35
N VAL A 317 -16.90 23.26 2.93
CA VAL A 317 -17.30 22.21 3.87
C VAL A 317 -16.39 22.26 5.07
N ASN A 318 -16.93 22.47 6.27
CA ASN A 318 -16.16 22.41 7.53
C ASN A 318 -16.97 21.94 8.73
N THR A 319 -18.29 21.74 8.56
CA THR A 319 -19.22 21.35 9.64
C THR A 319 -20.04 20.11 9.33
N LEU A 320 -20.00 19.63 8.09
CA LEU A 320 -20.77 18.46 7.64
C LEU A 320 -20.01 17.16 7.98
N ASP A 321 -20.77 16.16 8.40
CA ASP A 321 -20.24 14.84 8.71
C ASP A 321 -20.34 13.94 7.47
N GLY A 322 -19.23 13.79 6.77
CA GLY A 322 -19.09 12.99 5.56
C GLY A 322 -17.79 13.27 4.83
N CYS A 323 -17.41 12.40 3.93
CA CYS A 323 -16.27 12.58 3.03
C CYS A 323 -16.70 13.40 1.82
N PHE A 324 -15.91 14.42 1.50
CA PHE A 324 -16.05 15.26 0.31
C PHE A 324 -14.73 15.30 -0.42
N GLN A 325 -14.75 14.98 -1.70
CA GLN A 325 -13.56 15.02 -2.55
C GLN A 325 -13.92 15.81 -3.81
N GLY A 326 -13.08 16.76 -4.20
CA GLY A 326 -13.46 17.69 -5.24
C GLY A 326 -12.36 18.02 -6.25
N ALA A 327 -12.83 18.61 -7.35
CA ALA A 327 -12.00 19.23 -8.38
C ALA A 327 -12.70 20.48 -8.91
N ILE A 328 -11.92 21.51 -9.26
CA ILE A 328 -12.45 22.78 -9.77
C ILE A 328 -12.29 22.85 -11.28
N ALA A 329 -13.37 23.24 -11.96
CA ALA A 329 -13.31 23.65 -13.37
C ALA A 329 -14.12 24.93 -13.59
N GLY A 330 -13.46 25.96 -14.12
CA GLY A 330 -14.03 27.32 -14.18
C GLY A 330 -14.42 27.83 -12.79
N ASP A 331 -15.60 28.39 -12.65
CA ASP A 331 -16.13 28.88 -11.36
C ASP A 331 -16.94 27.82 -10.59
N THR A 332 -16.78 26.54 -10.90
CA THR A 332 -17.53 25.43 -10.26
C THR A 332 -16.60 24.44 -9.58
N LEU A 333 -16.88 24.12 -8.34
CA LEU A 333 -16.29 23.02 -7.62
C LEU A 333 -17.23 21.80 -7.71
N TYR A 334 -16.75 20.74 -8.31
CA TYR A 334 -17.43 19.44 -8.40
C TYR A 334 -17.02 18.61 -7.19
N LEU A 335 -17.96 18.27 -6.31
CA LEU A 335 -17.76 17.48 -5.09
C LEU A 335 -18.43 16.12 -5.23
N GLN A 336 -17.66 15.07 -5.11
CA GLN A 336 -18.13 13.72 -4.83
C GLN A 336 -18.24 13.57 -3.30
N THR A 337 -19.35 13.01 -2.78
CA THR A 337 -19.58 12.90 -1.34
C THR A 337 -20.44 11.71 -0.96
N ASN A 338 -20.16 11.09 0.20
CA ASN A 338 -21.02 10.12 0.87
C ASN A 338 -22.02 10.79 1.85
N TRP A 339 -21.97 12.11 2.01
CA TRP A 339 -22.88 12.84 2.88
C TRP A 339 -24.33 12.65 2.45
N LYS A 340 -25.15 11.98 3.30
CA LYS A 340 -26.53 11.57 3.01
C LYS A 340 -26.69 10.70 1.74
N ALA A 341 -25.64 9.99 1.35
CA ALA A 341 -25.60 9.14 0.16
C ALA A 341 -24.52 8.05 0.33
N PRO A 342 -24.78 6.96 1.04
CA PRO A 342 -23.78 5.93 1.36
C PRO A 342 -23.04 5.36 0.14
N LYS A 343 -23.67 5.34 -1.03
CA LYS A 343 -23.05 4.91 -2.30
C LYS A 343 -22.50 6.07 -3.12
N TRP A 344 -22.39 7.25 -2.51
CA TRP A 344 -21.85 8.48 -3.08
C TRP A 344 -22.71 9.12 -4.15
N ARG A 345 -22.66 10.44 -4.19
CA ARG A 345 -23.30 11.32 -5.18
C ARG A 345 -22.37 12.46 -5.56
N MET A 346 -22.75 13.25 -6.56
CA MET A 346 -22.03 14.47 -6.91
C MET A 346 -22.88 15.71 -6.76
N VAL A 347 -22.28 16.75 -6.21
CA VAL A 347 -22.85 18.10 -6.14
C VAL A 347 -21.92 19.11 -6.86
N ALA A 348 -22.51 20.08 -7.54
CA ALA A 348 -21.81 21.21 -8.12
C ALA A 348 -22.00 22.42 -7.21
N VAL A 349 -20.88 23.06 -6.85
CA VAL A 349 -20.83 24.23 -5.95
C VAL A 349 -20.35 25.44 -6.74
N PRO A 350 -21.16 26.50 -6.91
CA PRO A 350 -20.69 27.73 -7.54
C PRO A 350 -19.75 28.49 -6.58
N LEU A 351 -18.48 28.69 -6.98
CA LEU A 351 -17.48 29.29 -6.10
C LEU A 351 -17.72 30.77 -5.80
N ARG A 352 -18.58 31.45 -6.56
CA ARG A 352 -19.02 32.82 -6.26
C ARG A 352 -20.03 32.90 -5.13
N THR A 353 -20.78 31.84 -4.89
CA THR A 353 -21.80 31.70 -3.84
C THR A 353 -21.67 30.28 -3.25
N PRO A 354 -20.61 30.01 -2.46
CA PRO A 354 -20.25 28.62 -2.08
C PRO A 354 -21.11 28.04 -0.96
N SER A 355 -22.05 28.81 -0.40
CA SER A 355 -22.91 28.35 0.68
C SER A 355 -23.85 27.21 0.23
N GLN A 356 -24.19 26.34 1.16
CA GLN A 356 -24.86 25.05 0.91
C GLN A 356 -26.20 25.19 0.19
N GLU A 357 -26.95 26.28 0.41
CA GLU A 357 -28.23 26.56 -0.25
C GLU A 357 -28.11 26.74 -1.77
N HIS A 358 -26.90 27.01 -2.28
CA HIS A 358 -26.63 27.16 -3.72
C HIS A 358 -26.08 25.89 -4.37
N TRP A 359 -25.87 24.83 -3.59
CA TRP A 359 -25.36 23.57 -4.12
C TRP A 359 -26.42 22.89 -5.00
N LYS A 360 -25.99 22.33 -6.11
CA LYS A 360 -26.85 21.58 -7.00
C LYS A 360 -26.40 20.12 -7.02
N GLU A 361 -27.26 19.19 -6.64
CA GLU A 361 -27.05 17.79 -6.92
C GLU A 361 -27.11 17.57 -8.44
N ILE A 362 -26.02 17.06 -9.01
CA ILE A 362 -25.89 16.84 -10.45
C ILE A 362 -25.92 15.36 -10.82
N ILE A 363 -25.32 14.50 -9.98
CA ILE A 363 -25.43 13.04 -10.15
C ILE A 363 -25.92 12.49 -8.82
N PRO A 364 -27.15 11.99 -8.74
CA PRO A 364 -27.71 11.42 -7.52
C PRO A 364 -27.04 10.08 -7.19
N GLU A 365 -27.20 9.65 -5.94
CA GLU A 365 -26.87 8.30 -5.53
C GLU A 365 -27.63 7.26 -6.36
N GLY A 366 -26.93 6.20 -6.78
CA GLY A 366 -27.46 5.09 -7.56
C GLY A 366 -27.35 3.74 -6.87
N GLU A 367 -27.66 2.67 -7.60
CA GLU A 367 -27.49 1.29 -7.11
C GLU A 367 -26.03 0.91 -6.94
N SER A 368 -25.17 1.37 -7.86
CA SER A 368 -23.72 1.17 -7.83
C SER A 368 -23.04 2.29 -7.05
N ARG A 369 -22.00 1.95 -6.29
CA ARG A 369 -21.17 2.93 -5.59
C ARG A 369 -20.31 3.72 -6.59
N MET A 370 -20.29 5.05 -6.49
CA MET A 370 -19.35 5.90 -7.19
C MET A 370 -17.99 5.87 -6.48
N GLU A 371 -16.95 5.35 -7.16
CA GLU A 371 -15.59 5.21 -6.60
C GLU A 371 -14.77 6.51 -6.75
N VAL A 372 -14.68 7.01 -7.94
CA VAL A 372 -13.90 8.20 -8.28
C VAL A 372 -14.42 8.85 -9.55
N PHE A 373 -14.19 10.15 -9.69
CA PHE A 373 -14.45 10.86 -10.94
C PHE A 373 -13.22 11.63 -11.43
N ARG A 374 -13.22 11.95 -12.72
CA ARG A 374 -12.30 12.89 -13.35
C ARG A 374 -13.06 13.82 -14.29
N LEU A 375 -12.55 15.04 -14.40
CA LEU A 375 -13.06 16.03 -15.35
C LEU A 375 -12.25 15.92 -16.64
N ALA A 376 -12.93 15.75 -17.79
CA ALA A 376 -12.30 15.64 -19.11
C ALA A 376 -13.27 16.13 -20.19
N ASP A 377 -12.78 16.92 -21.17
CA ASP A 377 -13.57 17.43 -22.32
C ASP A 377 -14.86 18.14 -21.91
N GLY A 378 -14.83 18.96 -20.85
CA GLY A 378 -16.05 19.60 -20.34
C GLY A 378 -17.08 18.61 -19.74
N LYS A 379 -16.68 17.37 -19.46
CA LYS A 379 -17.51 16.27 -18.99
C LYS A 379 -16.97 15.67 -17.70
N ILE A 380 -17.77 14.81 -17.09
CA ILE A 380 -17.42 14.02 -15.90
C ILE A 380 -17.31 12.56 -16.35
N VAL A 381 -16.12 11.96 -16.14
CA VAL A 381 -15.89 10.52 -16.30
C VAL A 381 -15.86 9.92 -14.90
N ALA A 382 -16.86 9.11 -14.57
CA ALA A 382 -17.03 8.52 -13.26
C ALA A 382 -16.85 6.99 -13.29
N GLN A 383 -16.07 6.47 -12.35
CA GLN A 383 -15.95 5.04 -12.09
C GLN A 383 -16.93 4.64 -11.01
N TYR A 384 -17.60 3.53 -11.23
CA TYR A 384 -18.49 2.90 -10.28
C TYR A 384 -18.03 1.50 -9.95
N SER A 385 -18.35 1.04 -8.74
CA SER A 385 -18.32 -0.37 -8.35
C SER A 385 -19.73 -0.95 -8.45
N HIS A 386 -19.91 -1.94 -9.31
CA HIS A 386 -21.13 -2.73 -9.42
C HIS A 386 -20.81 -4.20 -9.10
N ASN A 387 -21.34 -4.71 -8.00
CA ASN A 387 -21.03 -6.06 -7.51
C ASN A 387 -19.52 -6.34 -7.47
N ALA A 388 -18.75 -5.41 -6.88
CA ALA A 388 -17.30 -5.48 -6.76
C ALA A 388 -16.52 -5.56 -8.11
N ALA A 389 -17.11 -5.04 -9.20
CA ALA A 389 -16.43 -4.89 -10.49
C ALA A 389 -16.63 -3.46 -11.02
N SER A 390 -15.67 -2.99 -11.83
CA SER A 390 -15.68 -1.60 -12.31
C SER A 390 -16.64 -1.38 -13.48
N GLU A 391 -17.30 -0.22 -13.47
CA GLU A 391 -18.04 0.37 -14.59
C GLU A 391 -17.55 1.81 -14.82
N LEU A 392 -17.52 2.26 -16.09
CA LEU A 392 -17.21 3.65 -16.45
C LEU A 392 -18.43 4.32 -17.08
N LYS A 393 -18.86 5.45 -16.50
CA LYS A 393 -19.97 6.28 -16.98
C LYS A 393 -19.49 7.70 -17.28
N ILE A 394 -20.10 8.31 -18.31
CA ILE A 394 -19.79 9.66 -18.74
C ILE A 394 -21.05 10.52 -18.54
N PHE A 395 -20.86 11.71 -17.98
CA PHE A 395 -21.90 12.70 -17.77
C PHE A 395 -21.45 14.05 -18.34
N GLN A 396 -22.41 14.86 -18.78
CA GLN A 396 -22.18 16.28 -19.01
C GLN A 396 -21.80 16.99 -17.70
N ALA A 397 -21.32 18.21 -17.79
CA ALA A 397 -20.99 19.02 -16.62
C ALA A 397 -22.17 19.26 -15.65
N ASP A 398 -23.39 19.24 -16.17
CA ASP A 398 -24.64 19.40 -15.40
C ASP A 398 -25.15 18.08 -14.81
N GLY A 399 -24.46 16.97 -15.03
CA GLY A 399 -24.83 15.63 -14.58
C GLY A 399 -25.72 14.85 -15.52
N THR A 400 -26.10 15.41 -16.68
CA THR A 400 -26.88 14.68 -17.68
C THR A 400 -26.07 13.49 -18.21
N PRO A 401 -26.60 12.25 -18.23
CA PRO A 401 -25.89 11.09 -18.74
C PRO A 401 -25.46 11.28 -20.22
N ALA A 402 -24.21 10.98 -20.51
CA ALA A 402 -23.61 11.11 -21.84
C ALA A 402 -23.08 9.78 -22.41
N GLY A 403 -23.39 8.66 -21.75
CA GLY A 403 -22.99 7.32 -22.15
C GLY A 403 -22.05 6.65 -21.17
N GLY A 404 -21.30 5.65 -21.63
CA GLY A 404 -20.30 4.92 -20.84
C GLY A 404 -19.18 4.40 -21.72
N ILE A 405 -18.16 3.86 -21.09
CA ILE A 405 -17.04 3.20 -21.77
C ILE A 405 -17.17 1.71 -21.50
N ALA A 406 -17.33 0.92 -22.57
CA ALA A 406 -17.42 -0.54 -22.46
C ALA A 406 -16.05 -1.12 -22.04
N LEU A 407 -16.03 -1.86 -20.95
CA LEU A 407 -14.85 -2.57 -20.48
C LEU A 407 -14.76 -3.96 -21.16
N PRO A 408 -13.55 -4.53 -21.33
CA PRO A 408 -13.36 -5.78 -22.06
C PRO A 408 -14.09 -6.98 -21.44
N GLN A 409 -14.15 -7.04 -20.11
CA GLN A 409 -14.82 -8.10 -19.34
C GLN A 409 -14.96 -7.67 -17.87
N LEU A 410 -15.37 -8.61 -16.99
CA LEU A 410 -15.34 -8.43 -15.55
C LEU A 410 -13.91 -8.14 -15.07
N GLY A 411 -13.71 -7.02 -14.38
CA GLY A 411 -12.38 -6.62 -13.93
C GLY A 411 -12.38 -5.27 -13.24
N THR A 412 -11.20 -4.70 -13.12
CA THR A 412 -10.92 -3.48 -12.36
C THR A 412 -10.35 -2.39 -13.23
N VAL A 413 -10.90 -1.20 -13.12
CA VAL A 413 -10.26 0.05 -13.57
C VAL A 413 -9.39 0.56 -12.43
N ALA A 414 -8.06 0.53 -12.63
CA ALA A 414 -7.07 0.88 -11.60
C ALA A 414 -6.56 2.32 -11.75
N GLY A 415 -7.42 3.24 -12.08
CA GLY A 415 -7.14 4.67 -12.20
C GLY A 415 -7.65 5.26 -13.51
N ILE A 416 -8.02 6.53 -13.44
CA ILE A 416 -8.48 7.34 -14.57
C ILE A 416 -7.72 8.65 -14.52
N VAL A 417 -7.24 9.13 -15.65
CA VAL A 417 -6.67 10.47 -15.83
C VAL A 417 -7.33 11.17 -17.00
N GLY A 418 -7.53 12.47 -16.88
CA GLY A 418 -8.15 13.29 -17.90
C GLY A 418 -8.04 14.75 -17.49
N ARG A 419 -8.34 15.66 -18.42
CA ARG A 419 -8.27 17.10 -18.19
C ARG A 419 -9.50 17.79 -18.76
N TRP A 420 -9.96 18.82 -18.06
CA TRP A 420 -11.12 19.59 -18.47
C TRP A 420 -11.07 20.12 -19.90
N LYS A 421 -9.86 20.54 -20.34
CA LYS A 421 -9.64 21.19 -21.65
C LYS A 421 -9.18 20.23 -22.75
N THR A 422 -8.98 18.95 -22.47
CA THR A 422 -8.56 17.97 -23.49
C THR A 422 -9.63 16.90 -23.67
N ASN A 423 -9.76 16.37 -24.90
CA ASN A 423 -10.76 15.37 -25.24
C ASN A 423 -10.31 13.93 -24.94
N GLU A 424 -9.21 13.75 -24.23
CA GLU A 424 -8.62 12.46 -23.91
C GLU A 424 -8.85 12.09 -22.44
N ALA A 425 -9.25 10.85 -22.23
CA ALA A 425 -9.17 10.19 -20.94
C ALA A 425 -8.34 8.92 -21.07
N PHE A 426 -7.47 8.66 -20.10
CA PHE A 426 -6.75 7.40 -20.00
C PHE A 426 -7.20 6.64 -18.78
N PHE A 427 -7.27 5.31 -18.89
CA PHE A 427 -7.51 4.45 -17.75
C PHE A 427 -6.75 3.14 -17.90
N SER A 428 -6.42 2.51 -16.76
CA SER A 428 -5.85 1.18 -16.74
C SER A 428 -6.94 0.17 -16.40
N PHE A 429 -7.06 -0.90 -17.18
CA PHE A 429 -7.96 -2.00 -16.92
C PHE A 429 -7.20 -3.31 -16.75
N GLN A 430 -7.62 -4.13 -15.81
CA GLN A 430 -7.03 -5.43 -15.51
C GLN A 430 -8.05 -6.43 -14.97
N SER A 431 -7.70 -7.71 -14.99
CA SER A 431 -8.45 -8.80 -14.36
C SER A 431 -7.46 -9.89 -13.95
N PHE A 432 -7.85 -10.95 -13.27
CA PHE A 432 -6.89 -11.96 -12.75
C PHE A 432 -5.91 -12.51 -13.80
N ALA A 433 -6.35 -12.73 -15.05
CA ALA A 433 -5.51 -13.20 -16.14
C ALA A 433 -5.28 -12.14 -17.23
N ILE A 434 -5.66 -10.89 -17.00
CA ILE A 434 -5.41 -9.76 -17.91
C ILE A 434 -4.53 -8.76 -17.19
N PRO A 435 -3.29 -8.58 -17.64
CA PRO A 435 -2.39 -7.60 -17.03
C PRO A 435 -2.88 -6.18 -17.26
N ALA A 436 -2.43 -5.26 -16.40
CA ALA A 436 -2.81 -3.85 -16.42
C ALA A 436 -2.54 -3.25 -17.82
N THR A 437 -3.62 -3.09 -18.58
CA THR A 437 -3.61 -2.57 -19.95
C THR A 437 -4.08 -1.13 -19.91
N VAL A 438 -3.30 -0.20 -20.45
CA VAL A 438 -3.64 1.22 -20.54
C VAL A 438 -4.44 1.46 -21.81
N TYR A 439 -5.59 2.08 -21.64
CA TYR A 439 -6.47 2.52 -22.73
C TYR A 439 -6.51 4.03 -22.79
N ARG A 440 -6.63 4.56 -24.01
CA ARG A 440 -6.95 5.93 -24.33
C ARG A 440 -8.37 5.99 -24.87
N TYR A 441 -9.19 6.87 -24.34
CA TYR A 441 -10.55 7.11 -24.80
C TYR A 441 -10.67 8.55 -25.30
N ASP A 442 -11.03 8.72 -26.58
CA ASP A 442 -11.39 10.01 -27.16
C ASP A 442 -12.87 10.30 -26.86
N LEU A 443 -13.12 11.28 -26.00
CA LEU A 443 -14.46 11.65 -25.54
C LEU A 443 -15.31 12.30 -26.63
N SER A 444 -14.68 12.96 -27.60
CA SER A 444 -15.37 13.60 -28.73
C SER A 444 -15.72 12.59 -29.80
N ALA A 445 -14.77 11.74 -30.19
CA ALA A 445 -14.98 10.68 -31.18
C ALA A 445 -15.67 9.43 -30.60
N ARG A 446 -15.74 9.29 -29.27
CA ARG A 446 -16.20 8.09 -28.54
C ARG A 446 -15.43 6.83 -28.94
N ALA A 447 -14.16 6.97 -29.15
CA ALA A 447 -13.28 5.91 -29.63
C ALA A 447 -12.35 5.42 -28.53
N LEU A 448 -12.30 4.10 -28.33
CA LEU A 448 -11.39 3.42 -27.40
C LEU A 448 -10.24 2.81 -28.18
N GLU A 449 -9.01 3.11 -27.76
CA GLU A 449 -7.81 2.47 -28.31
C GLU A 449 -6.89 1.95 -27.19
N THR A 450 -6.18 0.88 -27.47
CA THR A 450 -5.14 0.38 -26.57
C THR A 450 -3.91 1.27 -26.69
N TRP A 451 -3.55 1.96 -25.59
CA TRP A 451 -2.33 2.75 -25.51
C TRP A 451 -1.09 1.90 -25.24
N ALA A 452 -1.19 1.01 -24.26
CA ALA A 452 -0.12 0.08 -23.90
C ALA A 452 -0.70 -1.20 -23.29
N LYS A 453 -0.18 -2.34 -23.71
CA LYS A 453 -0.57 -3.66 -23.20
C LYS A 453 0.69 -4.50 -22.94
N PRO A 454 0.92 -4.96 -21.70
CA PRO A 454 2.01 -5.89 -21.38
C PRO A 454 1.85 -7.21 -22.12
N ALA A 455 2.93 -7.76 -22.66
CA ALA A 455 2.96 -9.05 -23.33
C ALA A 455 3.25 -10.18 -22.34
N VAL A 456 2.33 -10.42 -21.41
CA VAL A 456 2.46 -11.51 -20.44
C VAL A 456 2.11 -12.85 -21.11
N PRO A 457 2.93 -13.92 -20.96
CA PRO A 457 2.71 -15.21 -21.60
C PRO A 457 1.66 -16.04 -20.84
N ILE A 458 0.40 -15.64 -20.93
CA ILE A 458 -0.75 -16.28 -20.32
C ILE A 458 -1.82 -16.53 -21.37
N ASP A 459 -2.34 -17.75 -21.41
CA ASP A 459 -3.59 -18.04 -22.11
C ASP A 459 -4.79 -17.81 -21.17
N ALA A 460 -5.33 -16.62 -21.19
CA ALA A 460 -6.49 -16.26 -20.36
C ALA A 460 -7.72 -17.15 -20.65
N SER A 461 -7.81 -17.78 -21.84
CA SER A 461 -8.93 -18.64 -22.21
C SER A 461 -8.94 -19.99 -21.46
N ALA A 462 -7.80 -20.39 -20.89
CA ALA A 462 -7.66 -21.62 -20.10
C ALA A 462 -8.30 -21.52 -18.70
N PHE A 463 -8.62 -20.31 -18.26
CA PHE A 463 -9.10 -20.05 -16.91
C PHE A 463 -10.58 -19.67 -16.86
N GLU A 464 -11.17 -19.87 -15.72
CA GLU A 464 -12.52 -19.43 -15.37
C GLU A 464 -12.45 -18.41 -14.23
N LEU A 465 -13.12 -17.28 -14.41
CA LEU A 465 -13.39 -16.27 -13.39
C LEU A 465 -14.88 -16.31 -13.08
N LYS A 466 -15.23 -16.60 -11.84
CA LYS A 466 -16.61 -16.73 -11.37
C LYS A 466 -16.81 -15.90 -10.12
N GLN A 467 -17.95 -15.22 -10.01
CA GLN A 467 -18.41 -14.63 -8.76
C GLN A 467 -19.45 -15.55 -8.11
N VAL A 468 -19.29 -15.80 -6.82
CA VAL A 468 -20.23 -16.55 -5.98
C VAL A 468 -20.62 -15.70 -4.79
N TRP A 469 -21.72 -16.09 -4.11
CA TRP A 469 -22.19 -15.44 -2.90
C TRP A 469 -22.31 -16.47 -1.79
N TYR A 470 -21.91 -16.09 -0.58
CA TYR A 470 -22.06 -16.91 0.61
C TYR A 470 -22.68 -16.09 1.74
N GLU A 471 -23.13 -16.75 2.80
CA GLU A 471 -23.65 -16.10 3.99
C GLU A 471 -22.58 -16.06 5.08
N SER A 472 -22.36 -14.88 5.65
CA SER A 472 -21.56 -14.72 6.86
C SER A 472 -22.32 -15.25 8.08
N LYS A 473 -21.68 -15.26 9.25
CA LYS A 473 -22.23 -15.73 10.52
C LYS A 473 -23.56 -15.04 10.90
N ASP A 474 -23.70 -13.77 10.59
CA ASP A 474 -24.91 -12.96 10.84
C ASP A 474 -25.90 -12.96 9.67
N LYS A 475 -25.72 -13.88 8.68
CA LYS A 475 -26.53 -14.00 7.45
C LYS A 475 -26.36 -12.89 6.45
N THR A 476 -25.38 -11.98 6.64
CA THR A 476 -25.00 -11.02 5.61
C THR A 476 -24.48 -11.78 4.38
N ARG A 477 -25.01 -11.44 3.20
CA ARG A 477 -24.53 -12.01 1.94
C ARG A 477 -23.26 -11.31 1.49
N VAL A 478 -22.20 -12.07 1.27
CA VAL A 478 -20.87 -11.59 0.90
C VAL A 478 -20.48 -12.20 -0.44
N PRO A 479 -20.00 -11.42 -1.43
CA PRO A 479 -19.50 -11.97 -2.69
C PRO A 479 -18.06 -12.44 -2.55
N MET A 480 -17.70 -13.43 -3.38
CA MET A 480 -16.34 -13.92 -3.51
C MET A 480 -16.04 -14.22 -4.97
N PHE A 481 -14.89 -13.76 -5.46
CA PHE A 481 -14.39 -14.16 -6.75
C PHE A 481 -13.59 -15.45 -6.64
N LEU A 482 -13.83 -16.36 -7.57
CA LEU A 482 -13.08 -17.60 -7.74
C LEU A 482 -12.37 -17.60 -9.09
N PHE A 483 -11.09 -17.93 -9.08
CA PHE A 483 -10.27 -18.03 -10.29
C PHE A 483 -9.56 -19.37 -10.29
N TYR A 484 -9.72 -20.15 -11.37
CA TYR A 484 -9.18 -21.50 -11.48
C TYR A 484 -9.13 -21.97 -12.96
N LYS A 485 -8.42 -23.06 -13.25
CA LYS A 485 -8.42 -23.68 -14.59
C LYS A 485 -9.78 -24.26 -14.93
N LYS A 486 -10.23 -24.07 -16.18
CA LYS A 486 -11.44 -24.74 -16.70
C LYS A 486 -11.35 -26.25 -16.54
N GLY A 487 -12.46 -26.88 -16.16
CA GLY A 487 -12.53 -28.32 -15.94
C GLY A 487 -12.02 -28.78 -14.57
N LEU A 488 -11.82 -27.87 -13.61
CA LEU A 488 -11.48 -28.22 -12.24
C LEU A 488 -12.48 -29.22 -11.65
N GLN A 489 -11.98 -30.26 -11.01
CA GLN A 489 -12.83 -31.23 -10.30
C GLN A 489 -13.05 -30.77 -8.86
N LEU A 490 -14.31 -30.70 -8.43
CA LEU A 490 -14.67 -30.29 -7.07
C LEU A 490 -14.79 -31.51 -6.15
N ASP A 491 -13.65 -32.07 -5.74
CA ASP A 491 -13.54 -33.26 -4.90
C ASP A 491 -12.95 -32.96 -3.50
N GLY A 492 -12.71 -31.67 -3.19
CA GLY A 492 -12.13 -31.23 -1.94
C GLY A 492 -10.62 -31.42 -1.83
N THR A 493 -9.93 -31.86 -2.89
CA THR A 493 -8.48 -32.12 -2.83
C THR A 493 -7.62 -31.02 -3.43
N ASN A 494 -8.22 -30.02 -4.08
CA ASN A 494 -7.47 -28.94 -4.72
C ASN A 494 -6.81 -28.03 -3.66
N PRO A 495 -5.55 -27.61 -3.86
CA PRO A 495 -4.96 -26.57 -3.05
C PRO A 495 -5.65 -25.24 -3.35
N ALA A 496 -6.04 -24.49 -2.31
CA ALA A 496 -6.63 -23.18 -2.48
C ALA A 496 -5.75 -22.10 -1.85
N LEU A 497 -5.70 -20.94 -2.49
CA LEU A 497 -5.09 -19.71 -1.97
C LEU A 497 -6.19 -18.67 -1.84
N MET A 498 -6.46 -18.20 -0.61
CA MET A 498 -7.46 -17.19 -0.34
C MET A 498 -6.78 -15.94 0.23
N THR A 499 -7.19 -14.77 -0.26
CA THR A 499 -6.74 -13.47 0.25
C THR A 499 -7.90 -12.51 0.35
N ALA A 500 -7.79 -11.54 1.26
CA ALA A 500 -8.72 -10.44 1.40
C ALA A 500 -8.08 -9.26 2.16
N TYR A 501 -8.78 -8.12 2.20
CA TYR A 501 -8.31 -6.94 2.93
C TYR A 501 -9.26 -6.53 4.07
N GLY A 502 -10.51 -6.18 3.77
CA GLY A 502 -11.57 -5.90 4.74
C GLY A 502 -11.30 -4.71 5.65
N GLY A 503 -11.05 -3.53 5.10
CA GLY A 503 -10.88 -2.30 5.85
C GLY A 503 -10.58 -1.09 4.99
N PHE A 504 -10.64 0.11 5.61
CA PHE A 504 -10.26 1.38 5.01
C PHE A 504 -11.03 1.76 3.74
N ASP A 505 -12.23 1.23 3.57
CA ASP A 505 -13.03 1.50 2.37
C ASP A 505 -12.31 1.05 1.06
N VAL A 506 -11.37 0.08 1.17
CA VAL A 506 -10.64 -0.48 0.03
C VAL A 506 -11.47 -1.59 -0.59
N SER A 507 -11.82 -1.43 -1.88
CA SER A 507 -12.56 -2.45 -2.63
C SER A 507 -11.63 -3.55 -3.15
N GLU A 508 -11.89 -4.80 -2.79
CA GLU A 508 -11.20 -5.97 -3.34
C GLU A 508 -11.93 -6.43 -4.61
N THR A 509 -11.28 -6.21 -5.73
CA THR A 509 -11.82 -6.41 -7.08
C THR A 509 -10.85 -7.22 -7.94
N PRO A 510 -11.30 -7.88 -9.04
CA PRO A 510 -10.42 -8.71 -9.87
C PRO A 510 -9.30 -7.90 -10.51
N MET A 511 -8.07 -8.08 -10.02
CA MET A 511 -6.85 -7.48 -10.56
C MET A 511 -5.88 -8.55 -11.02
N PHE A 512 -4.93 -8.19 -11.89
CA PHE A 512 -3.87 -9.10 -12.30
C PHE A 512 -2.98 -9.44 -11.11
N ARG A 513 -2.79 -10.73 -10.89
CA ARG A 513 -1.98 -11.27 -9.80
C ARG A 513 -1.15 -12.44 -10.32
N ASP A 514 0.13 -12.26 -10.32
CA ASP A 514 1.12 -13.28 -10.72
C ASP A 514 1.12 -14.49 -9.78
N ASP A 515 0.96 -14.27 -8.46
CA ASP A 515 0.81 -15.32 -7.46
C ASP A 515 -0.45 -16.18 -7.71
N ALA A 516 -1.59 -15.55 -8.02
CA ALA A 516 -2.83 -16.25 -8.33
C ALA A 516 -2.71 -17.04 -9.65
N VAL A 517 -2.10 -16.45 -10.69
CA VAL A 517 -1.87 -17.14 -11.96
C VAL A 517 -0.99 -18.36 -11.75
N LEU A 518 0.14 -18.22 -11.06
CA LEU A 518 1.05 -19.32 -10.78
C LEU A 518 0.36 -20.42 -9.95
N TRP A 519 -0.43 -20.03 -8.95
CA TRP A 519 -1.19 -20.97 -8.12
C TRP A 519 -2.17 -21.82 -8.93
N VAL A 520 -2.97 -21.17 -9.81
CA VAL A 520 -3.96 -21.89 -10.61
C VAL A 520 -3.34 -22.69 -11.77
N GLU A 521 -2.19 -22.28 -12.28
CA GLU A 521 -1.41 -23.05 -13.24
C GLU A 521 -0.99 -24.43 -12.68
N HIS A 522 -0.80 -24.52 -11.35
CA HIS A 522 -0.50 -25.77 -10.65
C HIS A 522 -1.75 -26.50 -10.14
N GLY A 523 -2.92 -26.21 -10.74
CA GLY A 523 -4.17 -26.92 -10.44
C GLY A 523 -4.89 -26.45 -9.19
N GLY A 524 -4.51 -25.29 -8.65
CA GLY A 524 -5.14 -24.71 -7.48
C GLY A 524 -6.36 -23.84 -7.80
N VAL A 525 -7.02 -23.38 -6.73
CA VAL A 525 -8.10 -22.37 -6.73
C VAL A 525 -7.58 -21.10 -6.07
N PHE A 526 -7.83 -19.96 -6.69
CA PHE A 526 -7.64 -18.66 -6.04
C PHE A 526 -9.00 -18.07 -5.66
N ALA A 527 -9.12 -17.57 -4.42
CA ALA A 527 -10.36 -17.01 -3.89
C ALA A 527 -10.13 -15.61 -3.31
N LEU A 528 -11.02 -14.68 -3.66
CA LEU A 528 -10.98 -13.28 -3.22
C LEU A 528 -12.37 -12.84 -2.73
N PRO A 529 -12.70 -13.01 -1.45
CA PRO A 529 -13.94 -12.50 -0.87
C PRO A 529 -13.85 -10.98 -0.67
N SER A 530 -14.95 -10.28 -0.98
CA SER A 530 -15.11 -8.83 -0.78
C SER A 530 -15.76 -8.59 0.59
N LEU A 531 -14.93 -8.52 1.63
CA LEU A 531 -15.38 -8.48 3.03
C LEU A 531 -15.95 -7.11 3.43
N ARG A 532 -16.84 -7.09 4.43
CA ARG A 532 -17.20 -5.85 5.12
C ARG A 532 -15.94 -5.12 5.60
N GLY A 533 -16.03 -3.79 5.77
CA GLY A 533 -14.87 -2.92 5.97
C GLY A 533 -14.23 -2.45 4.68
N GLY A 534 -14.44 -3.17 3.57
CA GLY A 534 -14.11 -2.71 2.22
C GLY A 534 -15.11 -1.70 1.67
N GLY A 535 -14.88 -1.26 0.44
CA GLY A 535 -15.66 -0.22 -0.21
C GLY A 535 -16.69 -0.68 -1.24
N GLU A 536 -16.78 -1.95 -1.52
CA GLU A 536 -17.45 -2.51 -2.69
C GLU A 536 -18.93 -2.10 -2.81
N PHE A 537 -19.61 -1.94 -1.66
CA PHE A 537 -21.03 -1.61 -1.58
C PHE A 537 -21.30 -0.26 -0.91
N GLY A 538 -20.27 0.56 -0.69
CA GLY A 538 -20.37 1.90 -0.14
C GLY A 538 -20.15 1.98 1.37
N GLU A 539 -20.49 3.16 1.93
CA GLU A 539 -20.14 3.53 3.31
C GLU A 539 -20.75 2.61 4.37
N GLU A 540 -21.95 2.12 4.15
CA GLU A 540 -22.57 1.18 5.11
C GLU A 540 -21.82 -0.15 5.18
N TRP A 541 -21.27 -0.62 4.04
CA TRP A 541 -20.44 -1.81 3.98
C TRP A 541 -19.11 -1.61 4.70
N HIS A 542 -18.49 -0.44 4.50
CA HIS A 542 -17.27 -0.04 5.21
C HIS A 542 -17.51 0.03 6.72
N ARG A 543 -18.51 0.79 7.16
CA ARG A 543 -18.84 0.95 8.58
C ARG A 543 -19.28 -0.34 9.28
N ALA A 544 -19.74 -1.32 8.54
CA ALA A 544 -20.07 -2.64 9.09
C ALA A 544 -18.84 -3.50 9.43
N GLY A 545 -17.62 -3.05 9.10
CA GLY A 545 -16.36 -3.74 9.37
C GLY A 545 -15.31 -2.91 10.10
N MET A 546 -15.67 -1.79 10.74
CA MET A 546 -14.74 -0.93 11.47
C MET A 546 -15.11 -0.79 12.96
N LEU A 547 -14.15 -0.30 13.77
CA LEU A 547 -14.33 -0.05 15.21
C LEU A 547 -14.85 -1.31 15.94
N GLU A 548 -15.92 -1.17 16.70
CA GLU A 548 -16.56 -2.29 17.45
C GLU A 548 -17.13 -3.40 16.55
N LYS A 549 -17.29 -3.12 15.25
CA LYS A 549 -17.79 -4.09 14.27
C LYS A 549 -16.68 -4.82 13.52
N LYS A 550 -15.40 -4.59 13.86
CA LYS A 550 -14.27 -5.21 13.16
C LYS A 550 -14.33 -6.74 13.13
N GLN A 551 -14.95 -7.39 14.12
CA GLN A 551 -15.13 -8.84 14.13
C GLN A 551 -15.94 -9.35 12.93
N ASN A 552 -16.84 -8.54 12.36
CA ASN A 552 -17.61 -8.92 11.16
C ASN A 552 -16.71 -9.24 9.96
N VAL A 553 -15.58 -8.52 9.82
CA VAL A 553 -14.58 -8.77 8.77
C VAL A 553 -14.00 -10.18 8.89
N PHE A 554 -13.67 -10.57 10.11
CA PHE A 554 -13.07 -11.88 10.41
C PHE A 554 -14.11 -12.99 10.23
N ASP A 555 -15.33 -12.77 10.70
CA ASP A 555 -16.45 -13.72 10.54
C ASP A 555 -16.80 -13.93 9.05
N ASP A 556 -16.79 -12.87 8.23
CA ASP A 556 -16.96 -12.95 6.78
C ASP A 556 -15.88 -13.82 6.12
N PHE A 557 -14.62 -13.64 6.54
CA PHE A 557 -13.48 -14.40 6.01
C PHE A 557 -13.54 -15.89 6.40
N TYR A 558 -13.92 -16.20 7.63
CA TYR A 558 -14.09 -17.58 8.07
C TYR A 558 -15.24 -18.27 7.33
N ALA A 559 -16.35 -17.57 7.14
CA ALA A 559 -17.47 -18.08 6.35
C ALA A 559 -17.09 -18.34 4.88
N ALA A 560 -16.19 -17.54 4.28
CA ALA A 560 -15.65 -17.81 2.95
C ALA A 560 -14.85 -19.12 2.92
N ALA A 561 -13.98 -19.36 3.91
CA ALA A 561 -13.22 -20.59 4.04
C ALA A 561 -14.14 -21.81 4.23
N GLU A 562 -15.11 -21.71 5.12
CA GLU A 562 -16.10 -22.75 5.36
C GLU A 562 -16.94 -23.05 4.10
N TRP A 563 -17.31 -22.01 3.33
CA TRP A 563 -18.04 -22.16 2.07
C TRP A 563 -17.20 -22.90 1.01
N LEU A 564 -15.90 -22.55 0.87
CA LEU A 564 -14.98 -23.25 -0.05
C LEU A 564 -14.85 -24.73 0.29
N ILE A 565 -14.75 -25.08 1.57
CA ILE A 565 -14.66 -26.45 2.05
C ILE A 565 -15.99 -27.20 1.83
N ALA A 566 -17.11 -26.60 2.20
CA ALA A 566 -18.44 -27.21 2.07
C ALA A 566 -18.85 -27.45 0.60
N ASN A 567 -18.35 -26.62 -0.33
CA ASN A 567 -18.58 -26.76 -1.78
C ASN A 567 -17.49 -27.57 -2.50
N HIS A 568 -16.63 -28.26 -1.75
CA HIS A 568 -15.59 -29.15 -2.27
C HIS A 568 -14.56 -28.48 -3.19
N TYR A 569 -14.35 -27.15 -3.10
CA TYR A 569 -13.23 -26.49 -3.76
C TYR A 569 -11.90 -26.88 -3.12
N THR A 570 -11.88 -27.11 -1.81
CA THR A 570 -10.69 -27.45 -1.03
C THR A 570 -11.09 -28.13 0.30
N ARG A 571 -10.11 -28.34 1.17
CA ARG A 571 -10.26 -28.71 2.58
C ARG A 571 -9.26 -27.96 3.45
N ALA A 572 -9.44 -27.93 4.77
CA ALA A 572 -8.68 -27.09 5.70
C ALA A 572 -7.16 -27.23 5.55
N ASP A 573 -6.63 -28.45 5.48
CA ASP A 573 -5.18 -28.72 5.32
C ASP A 573 -4.63 -28.36 3.92
N LYS A 574 -5.50 -28.01 2.96
CA LYS A 574 -5.19 -27.59 1.61
C LYS A 574 -5.46 -26.09 1.36
N LEU A 575 -6.01 -25.41 2.34
CA LEU A 575 -6.32 -23.97 2.24
C LEU A 575 -5.17 -23.14 2.79
N ALA A 576 -4.46 -22.47 1.91
CA ALA A 576 -3.49 -21.42 2.23
C ALA A 576 -4.19 -20.06 2.25
N ILE A 577 -3.79 -19.19 3.17
CA ILE A 577 -4.26 -17.80 3.22
C ILE A 577 -3.09 -16.82 3.23
N THR A 578 -3.31 -15.65 2.62
CA THR A 578 -2.30 -14.60 2.51
C THR A 578 -2.92 -13.23 2.73
N GLY A 579 -2.22 -12.35 3.42
CA GLY A 579 -2.62 -10.96 3.60
C GLY A 579 -1.48 -10.09 4.08
N ARG A 580 -1.50 -8.81 3.66
CA ARG A 580 -0.48 -7.81 4.01
C ARG A 580 -1.15 -6.57 4.61
N SER A 581 -0.46 -5.84 5.49
CA SER A 581 -0.98 -4.62 6.13
C SER A 581 -2.24 -4.91 6.97
N ASN A 582 -3.38 -4.27 6.74
CA ASN A 582 -4.67 -4.64 7.33
C ASN A 582 -5.06 -6.09 7.00
N GLY A 583 -4.73 -6.60 5.79
CA GLY A 583 -4.85 -8.03 5.48
C GLY A 583 -3.94 -8.91 6.35
N GLY A 584 -2.79 -8.39 6.82
CA GLY A 584 -1.94 -9.04 7.82
C GLY A 584 -2.61 -9.12 9.20
N LEU A 585 -3.37 -8.11 9.62
CA LEU A 585 -4.23 -8.19 10.81
C LEU A 585 -5.28 -9.29 10.66
N LEU A 586 -5.91 -9.38 9.49
CA LEU A 586 -6.87 -10.45 9.17
C LEU A 586 -6.22 -11.83 9.30
N MET A 587 -4.98 -12.01 8.80
CA MET A 587 -4.23 -13.26 8.95
C MET A 587 -3.91 -13.59 10.40
N GLY A 588 -3.54 -12.58 11.20
CA GLY A 588 -3.31 -12.74 12.63
C GLY A 588 -4.57 -13.15 13.40
N ALA A 589 -5.71 -12.52 13.10
CA ALA A 589 -7.00 -12.89 13.66
C ALA A 589 -7.42 -14.32 13.25
N ALA A 590 -7.22 -14.68 11.99
CA ALA A 590 -7.49 -16.02 11.47
C ALA A 590 -6.67 -17.10 12.20
N MET A 591 -5.38 -16.82 12.41
CA MET A 591 -4.45 -17.70 13.13
C MET A 591 -4.87 -17.94 14.59
N THR A 592 -5.34 -16.89 15.27
CA THR A 592 -5.64 -16.98 16.72
C THR A 592 -7.08 -17.42 17.00
N GLN A 593 -8.04 -17.09 16.13
CA GLN A 593 -9.44 -17.40 16.34
C GLN A 593 -9.89 -18.71 15.69
N ARG A 594 -9.36 -19.07 14.51
CA ARG A 594 -9.79 -20.25 13.74
C ARG A 594 -8.60 -21.01 13.10
N PRO A 595 -7.56 -21.36 13.88
CA PRO A 595 -6.35 -22.02 13.34
C PRO A 595 -6.63 -23.32 12.59
N GLU A 596 -7.72 -24.01 12.92
CA GLU A 596 -8.09 -25.30 12.33
C GLU A 596 -8.61 -25.22 10.89
N LEU A 597 -8.96 -24.03 10.41
CA LEU A 597 -9.47 -23.84 9.05
C LEU A 597 -8.36 -23.78 7.98
N PHE A 598 -7.10 -23.62 8.38
CA PHE A 598 -6.03 -23.27 7.45
C PHE A 598 -4.84 -24.21 7.54
N GLY A 599 -4.28 -24.55 6.38
CA GLY A 599 -3.06 -25.37 6.27
C GLY A 599 -1.78 -24.55 6.34
N ALA A 600 -1.80 -23.31 5.81
CA ALA A 600 -0.67 -22.40 5.78
C ALA A 600 -1.12 -20.93 5.76
N ILE A 601 -0.33 -20.05 6.37
CA ILE A 601 -0.60 -18.61 6.47
C ILE A 601 0.66 -17.80 6.08
N LEU A 602 0.51 -16.85 5.14
CA LEU A 602 1.42 -15.73 5.00
C LEU A 602 0.84 -14.52 5.72
N CYS A 603 1.54 -14.01 6.72
CA CYS A 603 1.17 -12.83 7.51
C CYS A 603 2.20 -11.72 7.24
N GLY A 604 1.92 -10.87 6.24
CA GLY A 604 2.88 -9.88 5.73
C GLY A 604 2.64 -8.47 6.25
N TYR A 605 3.71 -7.79 6.69
CA TYR A 605 3.70 -6.38 7.15
C TYR A 605 2.52 -6.06 8.08
N PRO A 606 2.24 -6.91 9.08
CA PRO A 606 0.96 -6.96 9.78
C PRO A 606 0.87 -6.00 10.95
N LEU A 607 -0.39 -5.62 11.32
CA LEU A 607 -0.71 -5.04 12.62
C LEU A 607 -1.23 -6.16 13.54
N LEU A 608 -0.54 -6.47 14.63
CA LEU A 608 -0.87 -7.64 15.48
C LEU A 608 -1.02 -7.30 16.96
N ASP A 609 -0.31 -6.29 17.45
CA ASP A 609 -0.52 -5.68 18.76
C ASP A 609 -1.44 -4.48 18.59
N MET A 610 -2.74 -4.70 18.67
CA MET A 610 -3.73 -3.65 18.43
C MET A 610 -3.92 -2.74 19.63
N VAL A 611 -3.44 -3.12 20.79
CA VAL A 611 -3.52 -2.29 21.99
C VAL A 611 -2.54 -1.12 21.93
N ARG A 612 -1.40 -1.30 21.26
CA ARG A 612 -0.33 -0.32 21.20
C ARG A 612 -0.08 0.28 19.81
N TYR A 613 -0.79 -0.19 18.78
CA TYR A 613 -0.49 0.14 17.39
C TYR A 613 -0.41 1.64 17.12
N GLN A 614 -1.30 2.45 17.74
CA GLN A 614 -1.40 3.90 17.54
C GLN A 614 -0.16 4.69 18.01
N ASN A 615 0.74 4.06 18.76
CA ASN A 615 1.94 4.70 19.29
C ASN A 615 3.10 4.73 18.29
N PHE A 616 2.96 4.05 17.15
CA PHE A 616 4.06 3.87 16.22
C PHE A 616 3.80 4.56 14.89
N PHE A 617 4.81 5.27 14.39
CA PHE A 617 4.83 5.94 13.09
C PHE A 617 3.53 6.71 12.81
N VAL A 618 2.83 6.34 11.75
CA VAL A 618 1.63 7.01 11.25
C VAL A 618 0.33 6.39 11.72
N ALA A 619 0.39 5.40 12.58
CA ALA A 619 -0.79 4.62 12.94
C ALA A 619 -1.92 5.44 13.59
N LYS A 620 -1.66 6.71 14.01
CA LYS A 620 -2.70 7.67 14.41
C LYS A 620 -3.73 7.95 13.31
N TYR A 621 -3.34 7.85 12.02
CA TYR A 621 -4.28 7.98 10.91
C TYR A 621 -5.33 6.86 10.85
N TRP A 622 -5.08 5.73 11.54
CA TRP A 622 -5.95 4.55 11.51
C TRP A 622 -6.88 4.47 12.71
N VAL A 623 -6.80 5.42 13.64
CA VAL A 623 -7.69 5.47 14.81
C VAL A 623 -9.17 5.56 14.39
N PRO A 624 -9.58 6.31 13.37
CA PRO A 624 -10.97 6.27 12.89
C PRO A 624 -11.44 4.89 12.43
N GLU A 625 -10.55 4.05 11.87
CA GLU A 625 -10.87 2.70 11.40
C GLU A 625 -10.90 1.66 12.52
N TYR A 626 -9.89 1.68 13.42
CA TYR A 626 -9.73 0.65 14.44
C TYR A 626 -10.17 1.04 15.85
N GLY A 627 -10.20 2.34 16.14
CA GLY A 627 -10.30 2.85 17.50
C GLY A 627 -8.94 2.93 18.21
N THR A 628 -8.95 3.32 19.49
CA THR A 628 -7.75 3.44 20.31
C THR A 628 -7.95 2.82 21.70
N ALA A 629 -6.88 2.26 22.27
CA ALA A 629 -6.88 1.75 23.64
C ALA A 629 -6.97 2.87 24.70
N GLU A 630 -6.75 4.12 24.29
CA GLU A 630 -6.88 5.30 25.17
C GLU A 630 -8.34 5.61 25.50
N GLU A 631 -9.29 5.20 24.62
CA GLU A 631 -10.72 5.41 24.81
C GLU A 631 -11.39 4.19 25.44
N ALA A 632 -11.98 4.38 26.64
CA ALA A 632 -12.60 3.32 27.42
C ALA A 632 -13.74 2.59 26.67
N SER A 633 -14.45 3.26 25.77
CA SER A 633 -15.52 2.69 24.95
C SER A 633 -15.00 1.81 23.81
N GLN A 634 -13.80 2.06 23.31
CA GLN A 634 -13.21 1.38 22.15
C GLN A 634 -12.28 0.23 22.52
N PHE A 635 -11.59 0.34 23.66
CA PHE A 635 -10.63 -0.63 24.15
C PHE A 635 -11.16 -2.07 24.19
N PRO A 636 -12.38 -2.36 24.69
CA PRO A 636 -12.87 -3.73 24.80
C PRO A 636 -12.94 -4.45 23.44
N ALA A 637 -13.43 -3.77 22.40
CA ALA A 637 -13.51 -4.33 21.06
C ALA A 637 -12.12 -4.54 20.46
N LEU A 638 -11.24 -3.54 20.61
CA LEU A 638 -9.87 -3.57 20.11
C LEU A 638 -9.06 -4.71 20.77
N TYR A 639 -9.15 -4.85 22.08
CA TYR A 639 -8.49 -5.92 22.83
C TYR A 639 -9.02 -7.30 22.45
N ALA A 640 -10.35 -7.43 22.26
CA ALA A 640 -11.00 -8.72 21.97
C ALA A 640 -10.48 -9.40 20.69
N TYR A 641 -10.07 -8.62 19.68
CA TYR A 641 -9.53 -9.19 18.45
C TYR A 641 -8.01 -9.03 18.29
N SER A 642 -7.30 -8.37 19.21
CA SER A 642 -5.86 -8.13 19.10
C SER A 642 -5.07 -9.46 19.03
N PRO A 643 -4.51 -9.86 17.87
CA PRO A 643 -3.96 -11.21 17.72
C PRO A 643 -2.85 -11.55 18.70
N TYR A 644 -1.95 -10.61 18.95
CA TYR A 644 -0.81 -10.79 19.86
C TYR A 644 -1.24 -11.17 21.28
N HIS A 645 -2.35 -10.62 21.76
CA HIS A 645 -2.86 -10.84 23.11
C HIS A 645 -3.71 -12.12 23.25
N HIS A 646 -4.00 -12.79 22.13
CA HIS A 646 -4.82 -14.00 22.09
C HIS A 646 -4.06 -15.24 21.62
N VAL A 647 -2.73 -15.21 21.69
CA VAL A 647 -1.90 -16.40 21.47
C VAL A 647 -2.06 -17.34 22.66
N VAL A 648 -2.47 -18.59 22.40
CA VAL A 648 -2.73 -19.61 23.43
C VAL A 648 -1.69 -20.71 23.36
N ALA A 649 -0.98 -20.92 24.45
CA ALA A 649 0.05 -21.96 24.57
C ALA A 649 -0.53 -23.37 24.34
N GLY A 650 0.21 -24.19 23.60
CA GLY A 650 -0.17 -25.56 23.24
C GLY A 650 -1.18 -25.69 22.10
N THR A 651 -1.60 -24.57 21.50
CA THR A 651 -2.44 -24.58 20.30
C THR A 651 -1.64 -25.12 19.12
N LYS A 652 -2.23 -25.99 18.31
CA LYS A 652 -1.66 -26.47 17.06
C LYS A 652 -1.90 -25.44 15.96
N TYR A 653 -1.05 -24.42 15.92
CA TYR A 653 -1.13 -23.41 14.87
C TYR A 653 -0.79 -24.01 13.49
N PRO A 654 -1.41 -23.53 12.41
CA PRO A 654 -1.00 -23.90 11.05
C PRO A 654 0.46 -23.46 10.77
N ALA A 655 1.00 -23.83 9.63
CA ALA A 655 2.29 -23.29 9.20
C ALA A 655 2.16 -21.78 8.96
N VAL A 656 3.07 -20.97 9.52
CA VAL A 656 3.04 -19.52 9.39
C VAL A 656 4.38 -18.99 8.89
N LEU A 657 4.32 -18.10 7.89
CA LEU A 657 5.44 -17.26 7.49
C LEU A 657 5.06 -15.81 7.78
N PHE A 658 5.72 -15.21 8.76
CA PHE A 658 5.66 -13.77 8.98
C PHE A 658 6.64 -13.08 8.02
N LEU A 659 6.22 -11.94 7.45
CA LEU A 659 7.03 -11.14 6.53
C LEU A 659 7.01 -9.68 6.98
N THR A 660 8.18 -9.05 7.10
CA THR A 660 8.33 -7.61 7.38
C THR A 660 9.72 -7.12 7.01
N GLY A 661 9.99 -5.82 7.16
CA GLY A 661 11.31 -5.26 6.85
C GLY A 661 11.61 -3.95 7.57
N ASP A 662 12.91 -3.66 7.72
CA ASP A 662 13.42 -2.49 8.48
C ASP A 662 12.95 -1.14 7.94
N SER A 663 12.80 -1.03 6.61
CA SER A 663 12.40 0.21 5.94
C SER A 663 10.89 0.40 5.88
N ASP A 664 10.10 -0.42 6.61
CA ASP A 664 8.67 -0.19 6.75
C ASP A 664 8.42 0.97 7.72
N THR A 665 8.27 2.16 7.13
CA THR A 665 7.94 3.39 7.87
C THR A 665 6.43 3.60 8.00
N ARG A 666 5.62 2.65 7.53
CA ARG A 666 4.16 2.66 7.61
C ARG A 666 3.65 1.79 8.75
N VAL A 667 3.91 0.51 8.70
CA VAL A 667 3.53 -0.46 9.74
C VAL A 667 4.78 -0.91 10.48
N ALA A 668 4.86 -0.62 11.77
CA ALA A 668 6.06 -0.90 12.56
C ALA A 668 6.41 -2.40 12.56
N PRO A 669 7.64 -2.79 12.18
CA PRO A 669 8.06 -4.19 12.11
C PRO A 669 7.97 -4.97 13.41
N LEU A 670 7.86 -4.25 14.54
CA LEU A 670 7.69 -4.85 15.87
C LEU A 670 6.49 -5.80 15.96
N HIS A 671 5.40 -5.52 15.23
CA HIS A 671 4.20 -6.37 15.25
C HIS A 671 4.52 -7.80 14.78
N ALA A 672 5.25 -7.94 13.69
CA ALA A 672 5.66 -9.25 13.19
C ALA A 672 6.67 -9.92 14.15
N ARG A 673 7.64 -9.16 14.68
CA ARG A 673 8.64 -9.69 15.62
C ARG A 673 8.00 -10.24 16.90
N LYS A 674 7.18 -9.43 17.56
CA LYS A 674 6.48 -9.81 18.80
C LYS A 674 5.58 -11.04 18.59
N MET A 675 4.81 -11.05 17.51
CA MET A 675 3.90 -12.14 17.20
C MET A 675 4.62 -13.43 16.83
N ALA A 676 5.70 -13.36 16.04
CA ALA A 676 6.51 -14.53 15.70
C ALA A 676 7.06 -15.20 16.98
N ALA A 677 7.67 -14.42 17.86
CA ALA A 677 8.16 -14.92 19.15
C ALA A 677 7.05 -15.56 19.99
N ALA A 678 5.88 -14.93 20.07
CA ALA A 678 4.74 -15.44 20.85
C ALA A 678 4.19 -16.76 20.29
N VAL A 679 3.97 -16.85 18.97
CA VAL A 679 3.42 -18.05 18.34
C VAL A 679 4.43 -19.20 18.32
N GLN A 680 5.71 -18.93 18.13
CA GLN A 680 6.80 -19.93 18.25
C GLN A 680 6.85 -20.55 19.64
N ALA A 681 6.73 -19.74 20.69
CA ALA A 681 6.72 -20.21 22.07
C ALA A 681 5.44 -21.00 22.42
N ALA A 682 4.32 -20.67 21.77
CA ALA A 682 3.01 -21.27 22.02
C ALA A 682 2.69 -22.50 21.17
N GLN A 683 3.46 -22.75 20.07
CA GLN A 683 3.18 -23.83 19.12
C GLN A 683 3.12 -25.21 19.77
N GLY A 684 1.93 -25.84 19.76
CA GLY A 684 1.70 -27.20 20.26
C GLY A 684 1.76 -28.30 19.21
N GLY A 685 2.01 -27.92 17.94
CA GLY A 685 2.13 -28.82 16.79
C GLY A 685 3.54 -28.87 16.20
N GLU A 686 3.66 -29.49 15.03
CA GLU A 686 4.94 -29.65 14.31
C GLU A 686 5.09 -28.68 13.12
N LYS A 687 4.05 -27.88 12.83
CA LYS A 687 4.06 -26.94 11.73
C LYS A 687 5.04 -25.78 11.98
N PRO A 688 5.83 -25.38 10.98
CA PRO A 688 6.84 -24.34 11.14
C PRO A 688 6.20 -22.95 11.34
N ILE A 689 6.78 -22.17 12.25
CA ILE A 689 6.50 -20.76 12.45
C ILE A 689 7.78 -20.00 12.13
N LEU A 690 7.81 -19.29 11.03
CA LEU A 690 9.00 -18.67 10.47
C LEU A 690 8.83 -17.14 10.36
N LEU A 691 9.94 -16.42 10.44
CA LEU A 691 10.00 -14.98 10.20
C LEU A 691 10.99 -14.70 9.06
N LEU A 692 10.49 -14.15 7.96
CA LEU A 692 11.30 -13.61 6.87
C LEU A 692 11.41 -12.09 7.06
N TYR A 693 12.58 -11.64 7.46
CA TYR A 693 12.83 -10.25 7.82
C TYR A 693 13.84 -9.62 6.85
N ASP A 694 13.39 -8.66 6.03
CA ASP A 694 14.31 -7.95 5.14
C ASP A 694 14.88 -6.69 5.81
N THR A 695 16.19 -6.55 5.82
CA THR A 695 16.87 -5.41 6.43
C THR A 695 16.96 -4.18 5.52
N LYS A 696 16.39 -4.22 4.31
CA LYS A 696 16.49 -3.15 3.29
C LYS A 696 15.17 -2.77 2.66
N LEU A 697 14.12 -3.58 2.85
CA LEU A 697 12.81 -3.36 2.20
C LEU A 697 11.79 -2.81 3.18
N GLY A 698 10.84 -2.04 2.63
CA GLY A 698 9.74 -1.39 3.34
C GLY A 698 8.38 -1.75 2.75
N HIS A 699 7.38 -0.96 3.13
CA HIS A 699 5.97 -1.19 2.83
C HIS A 699 5.55 -0.76 1.43
N SER A 700 6.20 0.30 0.92
CA SER A 700 5.77 1.01 -0.28
C SER A 700 6.30 0.41 -1.57
N GLU A 701 5.77 0.91 -2.69
CA GLU A 701 6.23 0.61 -4.04
C GLU A 701 7.68 1.06 -4.29
N GLY A 702 8.23 0.70 -5.45
CA GLY A 702 9.60 1.06 -5.83
C GLY A 702 10.63 0.00 -5.46
N ARG A 703 10.19 -1.20 -5.11
CA ARG A 703 11.05 -2.35 -4.87
C ARG A 703 11.58 -2.91 -6.21
N PRO A 704 12.86 -3.31 -6.31
CA PRO A 704 13.39 -3.98 -7.50
C PRO A 704 12.60 -5.25 -7.83
N VAL A 705 12.34 -5.49 -9.12
CA VAL A 705 11.62 -6.70 -9.58
C VAL A 705 12.34 -7.99 -9.18
N SER A 706 13.68 -7.99 -9.21
CA SER A 706 14.48 -9.10 -8.75
C SER A 706 14.17 -9.46 -7.28
N LYS A 707 13.97 -8.44 -6.42
CA LYS A 707 13.61 -8.63 -5.02
C LYS A 707 12.17 -9.08 -4.82
N ILE A 708 11.24 -8.60 -5.64
CA ILE A 708 9.85 -9.07 -5.66
C ILE A 708 9.83 -10.56 -6.01
N ILE A 709 10.51 -10.97 -7.08
CA ILE A 709 10.58 -12.37 -7.49
C ILE A 709 11.23 -13.25 -6.41
N GLU A 710 12.30 -12.78 -5.77
CA GLU A 710 12.96 -13.49 -4.66
C GLU A 710 12.00 -13.73 -3.49
N GLU A 711 11.32 -12.69 -3.01
CA GLU A 711 10.37 -12.77 -1.91
C GLU A 711 9.16 -13.66 -2.27
N ASP A 712 8.53 -13.42 -3.42
CA ASP A 712 7.33 -14.17 -3.83
C ASP A 712 7.66 -15.64 -4.13
N THR A 713 8.89 -15.95 -4.59
CA THR A 713 9.38 -17.34 -4.70
C THR A 713 9.42 -18.03 -3.35
N GLN A 714 9.94 -17.37 -2.33
CA GLN A 714 10.02 -17.93 -0.97
C GLN A 714 8.63 -18.09 -0.36
N VAL A 715 7.76 -17.09 -0.53
CA VAL A 715 6.39 -17.09 -0.03
C VAL A 715 5.57 -18.19 -0.68
N LEU A 716 5.53 -18.22 -2.02
CA LEU A 716 4.75 -19.24 -2.74
C LEU A 716 5.31 -20.63 -2.52
N GLY A 717 6.64 -20.77 -2.52
CA GLY A 717 7.31 -22.05 -2.20
C GLY A 717 6.92 -22.57 -0.82
N PHE A 718 6.87 -21.70 0.20
CA PHE A 718 6.42 -22.04 1.56
C PHE A 718 4.95 -22.48 1.57
N LEU A 719 4.05 -21.69 0.99
CA LEU A 719 2.61 -21.99 0.98
C LEU A 719 2.33 -23.30 0.23
N MET A 720 2.89 -23.46 -0.97
CA MET A 720 2.74 -24.65 -1.81
C MET A 720 3.27 -25.90 -1.10
N TRP A 721 4.44 -25.80 -0.46
CA TRP A 721 5.01 -26.90 0.33
C TRP A 721 4.05 -27.35 1.45
N GLN A 722 3.53 -26.39 2.24
CA GLN A 722 2.72 -26.69 3.41
C GLN A 722 1.34 -27.27 3.09
N VAL A 723 0.74 -26.87 1.97
CA VAL A 723 -0.54 -27.43 1.51
C VAL A 723 -0.38 -28.58 0.52
N GLY A 724 0.87 -28.98 0.21
CA GLY A 724 1.21 -30.14 -0.59
C GLY A 724 0.80 -30.00 -2.07
N VAL A 725 1.06 -28.85 -2.68
CA VAL A 725 1.02 -28.69 -4.14
C VAL A 725 2.09 -29.59 -4.75
N LYS A 726 1.81 -30.25 -5.86
CA LYS A 726 2.74 -31.15 -6.53
C LYS A 726 3.23 -30.55 -7.85
N GLY A 727 4.46 -30.87 -8.24
CA GLY A 727 4.96 -30.62 -9.59
C GLY A 727 5.42 -29.19 -9.87
N PHE A 728 5.95 -28.49 -8.87
CA PHE A 728 6.63 -27.20 -9.04
C PHE A 728 8.14 -27.34 -8.82
#